data_75f9ce5aa09d0184c96bf4e77258936c
#
_entry.id   75f9ce5aa09d0184c96bf4e77258936c
#
_cell.length_a   1.000
_cell.length_b   1.000
_cell.length_c   1.000
_cell.angle_alpha   90.00
_cell.angle_beta   90.00
_cell.angle_gamma   90.00
#
_symmetry.space_group_name_H-M   'P 1'
#
loop_
_entity.id
_entity.type
_entity.pdbx_description
1 polymer ?
#
loop_
_entity_poly.entity_id
_entity_poly.type
_entity_poly.pdbx_seq_one_letter_code
_entity_poly.pdbx_strand_id
1 'polypeptide(L)'
;MKHSLKPLAACMAAMFGVTSFNAWGAPPVTPPVQNQNAPQQGTGTLTPTTSPILATRPMTSVFPARPKEFPGIAWGSFLVYPEVTLSATFDDNIYAERPLTVGRTYVTEDVIYTLSPSLELKSNWTRHALNFDLGADSDRYRKHDAESVNDYWLGFDGRYDLNTQTNLFGGARHSRDHEDRSTPGSSISQIEPTRYDHEEAHLGVAHSFGAFRLRAGGTWDQYDYKDGALSSGAVVDTDYRDHALSSLGVRLGYVLSPRYEIFGQVATDVREYDNLIPTQTYNRDSDGTRAAAGLKFTLQPQRLAGEVFGGVMRQNYDHSGFSDLSKPYFGALAVWKPTSLVTATGFIDRSLEETTVFSGADYASGSVDTTYGFEVERHLTSKLSVNGRAAYTRSDFQNFDRRDTIIDAGAGLRYYVMPQVFVGADLRIIDRDSNDTAAQYSRNQVMVSVGYTPARYRDYSIIPEQEAGAPAAPRTPGVFSGFYAGAQLGHGGLTTATFGPRDGGGFDEADMGGFGASYALFAGWGTEINNWTLGLEVDAGDSKSDWYHKKDKPTAPTVFVEKDNSLGLSARVGHLLDGGMLYGKLGMVKTDFHTYSTDNNNVAGAADQKQTETGTRIGLGLEIPASRNLFVRTDYSYTRYDDYGVTYQTLAGPVTESFETSDAVFSLGLGWRFGGTRPQVATRSATELRGLYMGAHLGHGTLGTKLTGTHDIGALPTGDYAFTGDFAKTGFTGGFFAGYGYTLNQVYVGLELEAEAANFGWDHERVAGSGGGGRDFATEKRGGYGASLRVGYALPNGG
;
A
#
# COMPACT_ATOMS: atom_id res chain seq x y z
N MET A 1 -3.05 -9.33 -43.83
CA MET A 1 -3.33 -7.94 -43.40
C MET A 1 -2.38 -7.49 -42.27
N LYS A 2 -1.50 -8.36 -41.78
CA LYS A 2 -0.59 -8.08 -40.64
C LYS A 2 0.63 -7.19 -40.98
N HIS A 3 0.97 -6.99 -42.26
CA HIS A 3 2.17 -6.22 -42.64
C HIS A 3 1.94 -4.72 -42.95
N SER A 4 0.73 -4.18 -42.71
CA SER A 4 0.44 -2.80 -43.14
C SER A 4 0.51 -1.72 -42.07
N LEU A 5 0.71 -2.07 -40.80
CA LEU A 5 0.76 -1.08 -39.69
C LEU A 5 2.17 -0.53 -39.41
N LYS A 6 3.22 -1.31 -39.63
CA LYS A 6 4.62 -0.85 -39.45
C LYS A 6 4.97 0.41 -40.26
N PRO A 7 4.56 0.56 -41.53
CA PRO A 7 4.83 1.77 -42.27
C PRO A 7 3.95 2.96 -41.86
N LEU A 8 2.79 2.72 -41.24
CA LEU A 8 1.89 3.80 -40.84
C LEU A 8 2.32 4.52 -39.55
N ALA A 9 2.83 3.77 -38.57
CA ALA A 9 3.38 4.33 -37.35
C ALA A 9 4.69 5.11 -37.61
N ALA A 10 5.58 4.55 -38.44
CA ALA A 10 6.82 5.21 -38.86
C ALA A 10 6.59 6.42 -39.75
N CYS A 11 5.57 6.37 -40.67
CA CYS A 11 5.19 7.51 -41.47
C CYS A 11 4.50 8.63 -40.68
N MET A 12 3.71 8.32 -39.63
CA MET A 12 3.12 9.34 -38.79
C MET A 12 4.17 10.05 -37.93
N ALA A 13 5.19 9.35 -37.44
CA ALA A 13 6.32 9.98 -36.73
C ALA A 13 7.18 10.86 -37.65
N ALA A 14 7.30 10.51 -38.94
CA ALA A 14 8.12 11.24 -39.93
C ALA A 14 7.42 12.41 -40.62
N MET A 15 6.08 12.42 -40.73
CA MET A 15 5.34 13.50 -41.42
C MET A 15 5.06 14.73 -40.58
N PHE A 16 5.22 14.68 -39.28
CA PHE A 16 4.96 15.82 -38.41
C PHE A 16 6.16 16.17 -37.56
N GLY A 17 7.29 16.39 -38.19
CA GLY A 17 8.37 17.11 -37.56
C GLY A 17 7.87 18.46 -37.09
N VAL A 18 7.90 18.67 -35.78
CA VAL A 18 7.70 19.93 -35.06
C VAL A 18 6.52 20.02 -34.10
N THR A 19 6.87 19.91 -32.89
CA THR A 19 6.49 20.69 -31.69
C THR A 19 5.07 20.67 -31.17
N SER A 20 4.83 20.07 -30.13
CA SER A 20 4.65 20.49 -28.81
C SER A 20 3.40 20.64 -28.03
N PHE A 21 3.19 20.34 -26.81
CA PHE A 21 2.78 21.08 -25.74
C PHE A 21 1.67 20.86 -24.91
N ASN A 22 1.73 21.24 -23.77
CA ASN A 22 0.74 21.31 -22.73
C ASN A 22 -0.48 22.16 -22.98
N ALA A 23 -1.67 21.67 -22.90
CA ALA A 23 -2.88 22.40 -23.00
C ALA A 23 -3.75 22.34 -21.75
N TRP A 24 -3.19 22.47 -20.64
CA TRP A 24 -3.92 22.98 -19.47
C TRP A 24 -2.85 23.53 -18.56
N GLY A 25 -2.77 24.83 -18.49
CA GLY A 25 -1.73 25.60 -17.82
C GLY A 25 -1.65 25.38 -16.33
N ALA A 26 -1.05 24.27 -15.98
CA ALA A 26 -0.34 24.11 -14.72
C ALA A 26 0.99 23.48 -15.09
N PRO A 27 2.12 24.00 -14.61
CA PRO A 27 3.31 23.19 -14.58
C PRO A 27 2.93 21.89 -13.89
N PRO A 28 3.50 20.74 -14.29
CA PRO A 28 3.30 19.53 -13.54
C PRO A 28 3.57 19.88 -12.08
N VAL A 29 2.60 19.67 -11.19
CA VAL A 29 3.00 19.36 -9.84
C VAL A 29 3.85 18.14 -10.08
N THR A 30 5.16 18.35 -10.07
CA THR A 30 6.08 17.22 -10.02
C THR A 30 5.48 16.28 -9.01
N PRO A 31 5.21 15.02 -9.35
CA PRO A 31 4.78 14.06 -8.35
C PRO A 31 5.68 14.31 -7.15
N PRO A 32 5.17 14.26 -5.92
CA PRO A 32 6.02 14.37 -4.75
C PRO A 32 7.19 13.50 -5.12
N VAL A 33 8.40 14.05 -4.95
CA VAL A 33 9.59 13.39 -5.43
C VAL A 33 9.46 11.94 -5.04
N GLN A 34 8.88 11.14 -5.95
CA GLN A 34 9.29 9.76 -5.94
C GLN A 34 10.77 9.91 -5.85
N ASN A 35 11.33 9.36 -4.82
CA ASN A 35 12.75 9.32 -4.71
C ASN A 35 13.22 8.66 -6.01
N GLN A 36 13.41 9.48 -7.07
CA GLN A 36 13.85 9.02 -8.38
C GLN A 36 15.20 8.36 -8.24
N ASN A 37 15.77 8.47 -7.05
CA ASN A 37 17.04 7.96 -6.63
C ASN A 37 16.93 6.82 -5.61
N ALA A 38 15.75 6.38 -5.19
CA ALA A 38 15.65 4.97 -4.86
C ALA A 38 15.88 4.26 -6.19
N PRO A 39 16.86 3.34 -6.29
CA PRO A 39 17.02 2.57 -7.50
C PRO A 39 15.62 2.17 -7.95
N GLN A 40 15.26 2.51 -9.21
CA GLN A 40 14.01 2.05 -9.78
C GLN A 40 14.14 0.56 -9.91
N GLN A 41 13.93 -0.10 -8.79
CA GLN A 41 14.02 -1.53 -8.73
C GLN A 41 12.75 -2.03 -9.37
N GLY A 42 12.94 -2.87 -10.35
CA GLY A 42 11.95 -3.53 -11.17
C GLY A 42 10.83 -4.29 -10.43
N THR A 43 10.20 -3.65 -9.49
CA THR A 43 8.79 -3.84 -9.28
C THR A 43 8.15 -3.23 -10.49
N GLY A 44 7.52 -4.05 -11.32
CA GLY A 44 6.83 -3.65 -12.53
C GLY A 44 6.35 -2.21 -12.38
N THR A 45 6.95 -1.37 -13.16
CA THR A 45 6.87 0.08 -13.04
C THR A 45 5.47 0.46 -12.61
N LEU A 46 5.30 1.23 -11.54
CA LEU A 46 4.05 1.91 -11.19
C LEU A 46 3.67 2.95 -12.26
N THR A 47 4.22 2.81 -13.47
CA THR A 47 3.69 3.40 -14.68
C THR A 47 2.53 2.52 -15.11
N PRO A 48 1.28 3.02 -14.98
CA PRO A 48 0.18 2.32 -15.62
C PRO A 48 0.57 2.11 -17.07
N THR A 49 0.63 0.87 -17.55
CA THR A 49 0.74 0.49 -18.96
C THR A 49 -0.51 0.90 -19.75
N THR A 50 -1.23 1.88 -19.28
CA THR A 50 -2.24 2.57 -20.03
C THR A 50 -1.52 3.46 -21.02
N SER A 51 -1.74 3.18 -22.31
CA SER A 51 -1.37 4.07 -23.41
C SER A 51 -1.34 5.53 -22.93
N PRO A 52 -0.24 6.30 -23.10
CA PRO A 52 -0.17 7.71 -22.73
C PRO A 52 -1.31 8.57 -23.28
N ILE A 53 -2.07 8.03 -24.21
CA ILE A 53 -3.23 8.67 -24.81
C ILE A 53 -4.49 8.47 -23.97
N LEU A 54 -4.63 7.32 -23.34
CA LEU A 54 -5.74 7.02 -22.45
C LEU A 54 -5.35 7.25 -20.99
N ALA A 55 -4.07 7.10 -20.68
CA ALA A 55 -3.57 7.58 -19.42
C ALA A 55 -3.96 9.05 -19.32
N THR A 56 -4.89 9.32 -18.47
CA THR A 56 -4.87 10.60 -17.82
C THR A 56 -3.53 10.60 -17.11
N ARG A 57 -2.48 11.11 -17.77
CA ARG A 57 -1.25 11.46 -17.08
C ARG A 57 -1.67 12.15 -15.80
N PRO A 58 -1.06 11.77 -14.69
CA PRO A 58 -1.60 11.96 -13.37
C PRO A 58 -2.21 13.34 -13.21
N MET A 59 -3.27 13.42 -12.49
CA MET A 59 -4.10 14.58 -12.21
C MET A 59 -3.36 15.83 -11.70
N THR A 60 -2.06 15.83 -11.75
CA THR A 60 -1.21 17.01 -11.58
C THR A 60 -1.64 18.17 -12.48
N SER A 61 -2.24 17.88 -13.63
CA SER A 61 -2.82 18.90 -14.51
C SER A 61 -4.19 19.45 -14.05
N VAL A 62 -4.84 18.83 -13.08
CA VAL A 62 -6.15 19.28 -12.57
C VAL A 62 -6.01 20.38 -11.52
N PHE A 63 -4.86 20.42 -10.83
CA PHE A 63 -4.59 21.47 -9.87
C PHE A 63 -3.78 22.59 -10.53
N PRO A 64 -4.29 23.84 -10.58
CA PRO A 64 -3.55 24.93 -11.15
C PRO A 64 -2.20 25.12 -10.45
N ALA A 65 -1.20 25.50 -11.23
CA ALA A 65 0.12 25.85 -10.72
C ALA A 65 -0.02 26.87 -9.59
N ARG A 66 0.65 26.64 -8.49
CA ARG A 66 0.71 27.65 -7.44
C ARG A 66 1.62 28.80 -7.90
N PRO A 67 1.20 30.08 -7.73
CA PRO A 67 1.93 31.23 -8.28
C PRO A 67 3.36 31.44 -7.76
N LYS A 68 3.84 30.61 -6.81
CA LYS A 68 5.12 30.77 -6.13
C LYS A 68 6.06 29.56 -6.21
N GLU A 69 5.88 28.71 -7.22
CA GLU A 69 6.90 27.73 -7.53
C GLU A 69 8.11 28.46 -8.15
N PHE A 70 9.32 27.99 -7.81
CA PHE A 70 10.54 28.54 -8.39
C PHE A 70 10.40 28.57 -9.93
N PRO A 71 10.53 29.73 -10.57
CA PRO A 71 10.21 29.86 -11.99
C PRO A 71 11.18 29.14 -12.92
N GLY A 72 12.18 28.41 -12.41
CA GLY A 72 13.29 27.87 -13.18
C GLY A 72 14.37 28.90 -13.48
N ILE A 73 15.48 28.46 -14.00
CA ILE A 73 16.55 29.33 -14.50
C ILE A 73 16.19 29.72 -15.93
N ALA A 74 15.94 31.01 -16.18
CA ALA A 74 15.58 31.48 -17.52
C ALA A 74 16.76 31.34 -18.48
N TRP A 75 16.55 30.66 -19.59
CA TRP A 75 17.49 30.51 -20.69
C TRP A 75 16.78 30.74 -22.03
N GLY A 76 16.83 31.99 -22.49
CA GLY A 76 16.06 32.40 -23.65
C GLY A 76 14.55 32.25 -23.43
N SER A 77 13.89 31.47 -24.27
CA SER A 77 12.46 31.13 -24.15
C SER A 77 12.20 29.83 -23.40
N PHE A 78 13.19 29.31 -22.68
CA PHE A 78 13.06 28.12 -21.86
C PHE A 78 13.35 28.43 -20.39
N LEU A 79 12.79 27.60 -19.54
CA LEU A 79 13.08 27.50 -18.12
C LEU A 79 13.82 26.20 -17.87
N VAL A 80 14.96 26.29 -17.20
CA VAL A 80 15.88 25.16 -16.95
C VAL A 80 15.78 24.74 -15.50
N TYR A 81 15.63 23.46 -15.27
CA TYR A 81 15.51 22.83 -13.93
C TYR A 81 16.59 21.74 -13.79
N PRO A 82 17.81 22.10 -13.43
CA PRO A 82 18.85 21.11 -13.16
C PRO A 82 18.64 20.50 -11.77
N GLU A 83 18.79 19.20 -11.67
CA GLU A 83 18.71 18.48 -10.41
C GLU A 83 19.88 17.50 -10.31
N VAL A 84 20.45 17.33 -9.12
CA VAL A 84 21.45 16.31 -8.86
C VAL A 84 21.26 15.77 -7.45
N THR A 85 21.26 14.46 -7.32
CA THR A 85 21.21 13.79 -6.02
C THR A 85 22.32 12.76 -5.92
N LEU A 86 22.95 12.71 -4.75
CA LEU A 86 23.86 11.65 -4.34
C LEU A 86 23.21 10.93 -3.16
N SER A 87 23.12 9.60 -3.24
CA SER A 87 22.58 8.78 -2.17
C SER A 87 23.44 7.58 -1.82
N ALA A 88 23.25 7.07 -0.61
CA ALA A 88 23.80 5.80 -0.15
C ALA A 88 22.65 4.98 0.43
N THR A 89 22.38 3.82 -0.15
CA THR A 89 21.32 2.90 0.23
C THR A 89 21.92 1.63 0.81
N PHE A 90 21.65 1.34 2.07
CA PHE A 90 21.85 0.02 2.63
C PHE A 90 20.67 -0.86 2.23
N ASP A 91 20.96 -2.03 1.67
CA ASP A 91 20.00 -3.01 1.21
C ASP A 91 20.36 -4.36 1.81
N ASP A 92 19.45 -4.96 2.56
CA ASP A 92 19.69 -6.23 3.25
C ASP A 92 19.51 -7.46 2.37
N ASN A 93 19.00 -7.30 1.13
CA ASN A 93 18.71 -8.41 0.22
C ASN A 93 18.75 -7.98 -1.26
N ILE A 94 19.94 -7.66 -1.78
CA ILE A 94 20.14 -7.13 -3.15
C ILE A 94 19.68 -8.08 -4.26
N TYR A 95 19.64 -9.39 -4.02
CA TYR A 95 19.19 -10.39 -4.99
C TYR A 95 17.72 -10.78 -4.86
N ALA A 96 16.99 -10.20 -3.89
CA ALA A 96 15.59 -10.55 -3.61
C ALA A 96 15.40 -12.07 -3.41
N GLU A 97 16.31 -12.68 -2.66
CA GLU A 97 16.33 -14.11 -2.39
C GLU A 97 15.55 -14.44 -1.13
N ARG A 98 14.95 -15.63 -1.12
CA ARG A 98 14.44 -16.23 0.10
C ARG A 98 15.59 -16.72 0.97
N PRO A 99 15.56 -16.50 2.31
CA PRO A 99 16.49 -17.15 3.21
C PRO A 99 16.38 -18.68 3.08
N LEU A 100 17.42 -19.33 2.60
CA LEU A 100 17.42 -20.77 2.41
C LEU A 100 17.51 -21.48 3.76
N THR A 101 16.57 -22.35 4.06
CA THR A 101 16.49 -23.19 5.27
C THR A 101 17.58 -24.30 5.34
N VAL A 102 18.33 -24.56 4.26
CA VAL A 102 19.35 -25.60 4.21
C VAL A 102 20.68 -25.00 3.75
N GLY A 103 21.54 -24.67 4.72
CA GLY A 103 22.97 -24.42 4.50
C GLY A 103 23.39 -22.99 4.15
N ARG A 104 22.50 -22.06 3.85
CA ARG A 104 22.76 -20.62 3.81
C ARG A 104 21.77 -19.91 4.72
N THR A 105 22.29 -19.28 5.76
CA THR A 105 21.48 -18.56 6.77
C THR A 105 21.38 -17.06 6.50
N TYR A 106 21.93 -16.55 5.38
CA TYR A 106 22.03 -15.10 5.15
C TYR A 106 21.68 -14.78 3.70
N VAL A 107 20.79 -13.80 3.55
CA VAL A 107 20.56 -13.04 2.32
C VAL A 107 21.76 -12.11 2.08
N THR A 108 21.96 -11.69 0.84
CA THR A 108 23.11 -10.87 0.46
C THR A 108 22.82 -9.39 0.65
N GLU A 109 23.55 -8.75 1.53
CA GLU A 109 23.47 -7.30 1.78
C GLU A 109 24.54 -6.51 1.05
N ASP A 110 24.24 -5.28 0.70
CA ASP A 110 25.25 -4.32 0.20
C ASP A 110 24.86 -2.87 0.51
N VAL A 111 25.82 -1.97 0.21
CA VAL A 111 25.59 -0.53 0.19
C VAL A 111 25.75 -0.04 -1.25
N ILE A 112 24.73 0.61 -1.77
CA ILE A 112 24.65 1.11 -3.13
C ILE A 112 24.82 2.63 -3.08
N TYR A 113 25.81 3.15 -3.80
CA TYR A 113 26.00 4.59 -4.01
C TYR A 113 25.41 4.98 -5.34
N THR A 114 24.43 5.89 -5.34
CA THR A 114 23.76 6.35 -6.55
C THR A 114 24.05 7.82 -6.80
N LEU A 115 24.47 8.15 -8.01
CA LEU A 115 24.55 9.52 -8.51
C LEU A 115 23.50 9.73 -9.59
N SER A 116 22.59 10.68 -9.35
CA SER A 116 21.43 10.94 -10.21
C SER A 116 21.40 12.41 -10.66
N PRO A 117 22.08 12.78 -11.73
CA PRO A 117 21.89 14.05 -12.40
C PRO A 117 20.67 14.03 -13.31
N SER A 118 19.87 15.10 -13.33
CA SER A 118 18.81 15.30 -14.30
C SER A 118 18.66 16.75 -14.71
N LEU A 119 18.11 16.97 -15.88
CA LEU A 119 17.86 18.28 -16.45
C LEU A 119 16.51 18.28 -17.16
N GLU A 120 15.63 19.17 -16.74
CA GLU A 120 14.37 19.43 -17.42
C GLU A 120 14.39 20.83 -18.02
N LEU A 121 13.99 20.95 -19.30
CA LEU A 121 13.82 22.22 -19.98
C LEU A 121 12.35 22.38 -20.35
N LYS A 122 11.72 23.43 -19.88
CA LYS A 122 10.32 23.77 -20.20
C LYS A 122 10.26 25.06 -21.01
N SER A 123 9.56 25.03 -22.13
CA SER A 123 9.32 26.27 -22.86
C SER A 123 8.47 27.23 -22.03
N ASN A 124 8.82 28.50 -22.06
CA ASN A 124 8.06 29.59 -21.44
C ASN A 124 7.21 30.33 -22.48
N TRP A 125 6.54 29.61 -23.37
CA TRP A 125 5.70 30.18 -24.42
C TRP A 125 4.26 30.32 -23.92
N THR A 126 3.55 31.31 -24.45
CA THR A 126 2.17 31.56 -24.03
C THR A 126 1.14 30.68 -24.72
N ARG A 127 1.45 30.10 -25.89
CA ARG A 127 0.49 29.37 -26.72
C ARG A 127 0.87 27.91 -26.96
N HIS A 128 2.04 27.63 -27.28
CA HIS A 128 2.55 26.26 -27.50
C HIS A 128 3.45 25.91 -26.34
N ALA A 129 3.98 24.70 -26.14
CA ALA A 129 5.00 24.38 -25.17
C ALA A 129 5.92 23.27 -25.66
N LEU A 130 7.14 23.08 -25.22
CA LEU A 130 8.09 22.04 -25.52
C LEU A 130 8.90 21.75 -24.26
N ASN A 131 8.85 20.52 -23.85
CA ASN A 131 9.62 20.05 -22.71
C ASN A 131 10.66 19.07 -23.20
N PHE A 132 11.86 19.16 -22.67
CA PHE A 132 12.88 18.13 -22.78
C PHE A 132 13.18 17.63 -21.37
N ASP A 133 13.35 16.35 -21.21
CA ASP A 133 13.85 15.73 -20.00
C ASP A 133 15.01 14.79 -20.33
N LEU A 134 16.07 14.89 -19.56
CA LEU A 134 17.22 13.99 -19.65
C LEU A 134 17.79 13.75 -18.26
N GLY A 135 18.34 12.57 -18.06
CA GLY A 135 18.98 12.22 -16.82
C GLY A 135 19.73 10.90 -16.90
N ALA A 136 20.39 10.58 -15.81
CA ALA A 136 21.08 9.31 -15.64
C ALA A 136 21.06 8.90 -14.17
N ASP A 137 21.10 7.59 -13.92
CA ASP A 137 21.35 6.99 -12.62
C ASP A 137 22.59 6.09 -12.73
N SER A 138 23.54 6.31 -11.85
CA SER A 138 24.79 5.56 -11.79
C SER A 138 24.90 4.88 -10.45
N ASP A 139 24.60 3.59 -10.42
CA ASP A 139 24.60 2.76 -9.22
C ASP A 139 25.93 2.04 -9.08
N ARG A 140 26.53 2.12 -7.90
CA ARG A 140 27.81 1.49 -7.55
C ARG A 140 27.65 0.69 -6.27
N TYR A 141 27.70 -0.61 -6.41
CA TYR A 141 27.66 -1.56 -5.32
C TYR A 141 29.03 -1.66 -4.64
N ARG A 142 29.05 -1.63 -3.32
CA ARG A 142 30.31 -1.60 -2.55
C ARG A 142 31.04 -2.93 -2.55
N LYS A 143 30.31 -4.04 -2.46
CA LYS A 143 30.87 -5.40 -2.35
C LYS A 143 30.67 -6.21 -3.64
N HIS A 144 29.64 -5.88 -4.41
CA HIS A 144 29.19 -6.65 -5.58
C HIS A 144 29.29 -5.78 -6.84
N ASP A 145 30.52 -5.44 -7.26
CA ASP A 145 30.76 -4.51 -8.38
C ASP A 145 30.05 -4.92 -9.68
N ALA A 146 29.83 -6.22 -9.90
CA ALA A 146 29.14 -6.74 -11.07
C ALA A 146 27.66 -6.31 -11.15
N GLU A 147 27.05 -5.96 -10.01
CA GLU A 147 25.70 -5.42 -9.96
C GLU A 147 25.63 -3.92 -10.30
N SER A 148 26.79 -3.27 -10.51
CA SER A 148 26.85 -1.83 -10.81
C SER A 148 26.35 -1.53 -12.21
N VAL A 149 25.43 -0.57 -12.32
CA VAL A 149 24.75 -0.21 -13.58
C VAL A 149 24.81 1.28 -13.85
N ASN A 150 24.53 1.66 -15.09
CA ASN A 150 24.29 3.03 -15.49
C ASN A 150 23.04 3.04 -16.37
N ASP A 151 22.04 3.72 -15.91
CA ASP A 151 20.80 3.97 -16.63
C ASP A 151 20.78 5.41 -17.11
N TYR A 152 20.12 5.68 -18.21
CA TYR A 152 19.95 7.05 -18.71
C TYR A 152 18.68 7.16 -19.54
N TRP A 153 18.18 8.39 -19.64
CA TRP A 153 17.04 8.69 -20.51
C TRP A 153 17.20 10.06 -21.17
N LEU A 154 16.58 10.18 -22.30
CA LEU A 154 16.41 11.40 -23.04
C LEU A 154 15.00 11.40 -23.63
N GLY A 155 14.20 12.42 -23.34
CA GLY A 155 12.86 12.54 -23.83
C GLY A 155 12.50 13.97 -24.22
N PHE A 156 11.47 14.08 -25.03
CA PHE A 156 10.76 15.32 -25.24
C PHE A 156 9.27 15.10 -25.35
N ASP A 157 8.52 16.06 -24.85
CA ASP A 157 7.07 16.13 -24.97
C ASP A 157 6.65 17.45 -25.55
N GLY A 158 5.58 17.35 -26.33
CA GLY A 158 5.19 18.49 -26.92
C GLY A 158 3.68 18.70 -27.20
N ARG A 159 3.20 20.02 -27.41
CA ARG A 159 1.84 20.39 -27.82
C ARG A 159 1.78 21.56 -28.77
N TYR A 160 1.05 21.41 -29.81
CA TYR A 160 0.76 22.45 -30.79
C TYR A 160 -0.72 22.85 -30.77
N ASP A 161 -1.02 24.05 -30.29
CA ASP A 161 -2.38 24.57 -30.24
C ASP A 161 -2.79 25.09 -31.65
N LEU A 162 -3.61 24.32 -32.36
CA LEU A 162 -4.21 24.76 -33.62
C LEU A 162 -5.15 25.95 -33.38
N ASN A 163 -5.95 25.84 -32.33
CA ASN A 163 -6.85 26.90 -31.87
C ASN A 163 -7.15 26.68 -30.36
N THR A 164 -8.07 27.46 -29.79
CA THR A 164 -8.44 27.35 -28.36
C THR A 164 -9.16 26.06 -28.00
N GLN A 165 -9.61 25.29 -28.95
CA GLN A 165 -10.39 24.06 -28.77
C GLN A 165 -9.63 22.81 -29.20
N THR A 166 -8.63 22.96 -30.08
CA THR A 166 -7.92 21.84 -30.69
C THR A 166 -6.43 21.95 -30.50
N ASN A 167 -5.80 20.89 -30.01
CA ASN A 167 -4.35 20.78 -30.00
C ASN A 167 -3.89 19.39 -30.47
N LEU A 168 -2.68 19.37 -31.01
CA LEU A 168 -1.91 18.17 -31.26
C LEU A 168 -0.92 18.00 -30.09
N PHE A 169 -0.68 16.81 -29.67
CA PHE A 169 0.34 16.48 -28.66
C PHE A 169 1.12 15.25 -29.11
N GLY A 170 2.37 15.17 -28.69
CA GLY A 170 3.24 14.05 -29.01
C GLY A 170 4.60 14.19 -28.36
N GLY A 171 5.33 13.12 -28.33
CA GLY A 171 6.66 13.05 -27.77
C GLY A 171 7.37 11.79 -28.15
N ALA A 172 8.66 11.73 -27.78
CA ALA A 172 9.47 10.53 -27.89
C ALA A 172 10.44 10.48 -26.71
N ARG A 173 10.80 9.26 -26.31
CA ARG A 173 11.78 9.00 -25.26
C ARG A 173 12.63 7.80 -25.67
N HIS A 174 13.91 7.89 -25.37
CA HIS A 174 14.82 6.77 -25.39
C HIS A 174 15.39 6.62 -24.00
N SER A 175 15.39 5.40 -23.47
CA SER A 175 16.06 5.06 -22.22
C SER A 175 16.84 3.76 -22.34
N ARG A 176 17.90 3.67 -21.55
CA ARG A 176 18.57 2.43 -21.21
C ARG A 176 18.37 2.18 -19.73
N ASP A 177 17.77 1.07 -19.42
CA ASP A 177 17.41 0.66 -18.06
C ASP A 177 17.94 -0.75 -17.78
N HIS A 178 17.88 -1.17 -16.52
CA HIS A 178 18.17 -2.53 -16.11
C HIS A 178 17.00 -3.15 -15.36
N GLU A 179 16.93 -4.46 -15.35
CA GLU A 179 15.95 -5.19 -14.53
C GLU A 179 16.48 -5.39 -13.12
N ASP A 180 15.66 -5.03 -12.13
CA ASP A 180 15.96 -5.38 -10.74
C ASP A 180 15.93 -6.90 -10.56
N ARG A 181 16.76 -7.40 -9.66
CA ARG A 181 16.83 -8.84 -9.31
C ARG A 181 15.52 -9.41 -8.78
N SER A 182 14.61 -8.56 -8.31
CA SER A 182 13.26 -8.97 -7.89
C SER A 182 12.28 -9.17 -9.04
N THR A 183 12.61 -8.79 -10.27
CA THR A 183 11.74 -8.98 -11.44
C THR A 183 11.41 -10.46 -11.61
N PRO A 184 10.12 -10.85 -11.77
CA PRO A 184 9.75 -12.24 -11.99
C PRO A 184 10.44 -12.81 -13.23
N GLY A 185 11.20 -13.92 -13.05
CA GLY A 185 12.01 -14.53 -14.12
C GLY A 185 13.44 -14.00 -14.21
N SER A 186 13.83 -12.99 -13.46
CA SER A 186 15.23 -12.59 -13.32
C SER A 186 16.07 -13.75 -12.76
N SER A 187 17.25 -13.97 -13.32
CA SER A 187 18.16 -15.05 -12.88
C SER A 187 19.31 -14.47 -12.07
N ILE A 188 19.41 -14.89 -10.80
CA ILE A 188 20.57 -14.60 -9.94
C ILE A 188 21.85 -15.27 -10.42
N SER A 189 21.75 -16.22 -11.35
CA SER A 189 22.91 -16.89 -11.94
C SER A 189 23.63 -16.03 -12.98
N GLN A 190 23.00 -14.97 -13.48
CA GLN A 190 23.66 -13.98 -14.34
C GLN A 190 24.61 -13.11 -13.53
N ILE A 191 25.78 -12.82 -14.11
CA ILE A 191 26.83 -12.00 -13.48
C ILE A 191 26.34 -10.57 -13.25
N GLU A 192 25.62 -10.01 -14.24
CA GLU A 192 25.10 -8.64 -14.23
C GLU A 192 23.58 -8.64 -14.35
N PRO A 193 22.87 -7.58 -13.89
CA PRO A 193 21.45 -7.39 -14.20
C PRO A 193 21.21 -7.32 -15.71
N THR A 194 20.08 -7.86 -16.17
CA THR A 194 19.67 -7.73 -17.57
C THR A 194 19.42 -6.28 -17.91
N ARG A 195 20.07 -5.76 -18.95
CA ARG A 195 19.86 -4.40 -19.44
C ARG A 195 18.96 -4.42 -20.66
N TYR A 196 18.23 -3.34 -20.88
CA TYR A 196 17.42 -3.16 -22.07
C TYR A 196 17.38 -1.70 -22.53
N ASP A 197 17.26 -1.51 -23.83
CA ASP A 197 16.94 -0.21 -24.43
C ASP A 197 15.41 -0.15 -24.62
N HIS A 198 14.80 0.97 -24.25
CA HIS A 198 13.38 1.23 -24.45
C HIS A 198 13.20 2.53 -25.24
N GLU A 199 12.50 2.41 -26.35
CA GLU A 199 12.11 3.54 -27.20
C GLU A 199 10.61 3.70 -27.15
N GLU A 200 10.15 4.89 -26.81
CA GLU A 200 8.74 5.27 -26.78
C GLU A 200 8.48 6.43 -27.75
N ALA A 201 7.39 6.37 -28.49
CA ALA A 201 6.88 7.51 -29.24
C ALA A 201 5.37 7.55 -29.15
N HIS A 202 4.81 8.77 -29.05
CA HIS A 202 3.37 8.94 -29.02
C HIS A 202 2.94 10.19 -29.81
N LEU A 203 1.73 10.12 -30.41
CA LEU A 203 1.13 11.23 -31.11
C LEU A 203 -0.40 11.19 -30.93
N GLY A 204 -1.01 12.37 -30.75
CA GLY A 204 -2.44 12.43 -30.60
C GLY A 204 -3.04 13.82 -30.83
N VAL A 205 -4.36 13.86 -30.78
CA VAL A 205 -5.16 15.06 -30.88
C VAL A 205 -6.13 15.16 -29.72
N ALA A 206 -6.28 16.34 -29.15
CA ALA A 206 -7.34 16.67 -28.20
C ALA A 206 -8.23 17.79 -28.82
N HIS A 207 -9.55 17.56 -28.77
CA HIS A 207 -10.54 18.51 -29.28
C HIS A 207 -11.70 18.69 -28.30
N SER A 208 -12.10 19.95 -28.08
CA SER A 208 -13.22 20.30 -27.21
C SER A 208 -14.33 20.94 -28.01
N PHE A 209 -15.54 20.38 -27.98
CA PHE A 209 -16.70 20.93 -28.66
C PHE A 209 -17.94 20.95 -27.75
N GLY A 210 -18.34 22.14 -27.37
CA GLY A 210 -19.38 22.28 -26.34
C GLY A 210 -19.01 21.59 -25.02
N ALA A 211 -19.88 20.69 -24.58
CA ALA A 211 -19.66 19.88 -23.38
C ALA A 211 -18.78 18.63 -23.63
N PHE A 212 -18.47 18.31 -24.88
CA PHE A 212 -17.69 17.12 -25.21
C PHE A 212 -16.18 17.40 -25.23
N ARG A 213 -15.42 16.37 -24.83
CA ARG A 213 -13.96 16.33 -24.82
C ARG A 213 -13.51 15.06 -25.53
N LEU A 214 -12.93 15.21 -26.70
CA LEU A 214 -12.37 14.12 -27.50
C LEU A 214 -10.85 14.08 -27.32
N ARG A 215 -10.30 12.91 -27.10
CA ARG A 215 -8.86 12.63 -27.14
C ARG A 215 -8.64 11.34 -27.91
N ALA A 216 -7.76 11.39 -28.92
CA ALA A 216 -7.44 10.23 -29.74
C ALA A 216 -5.95 10.25 -30.09
N GLY A 217 -5.35 9.08 -30.24
CA GLY A 217 -3.95 8.98 -30.65
C GLY A 217 -3.39 7.59 -30.54
N GLY A 218 -2.09 7.42 -30.82
CA GLY A 218 -1.35 6.16 -30.78
C GLY A 218 -0.03 6.28 -30.02
N THR A 219 0.46 5.15 -29.54
CA THR A 219 1.79 4.96 -28.98
C THR A 219 2.50 3.84 -29.69
N TRP A 220 3.79 3.92 -29.70
CA TRP A 220 4.70 2.86 -30.12
C TRP A 220 5.82 2.76 -29.09
N ASP A 221 6.05 1.56 -28.60
CA ASP A 221 7.07 1.18 -27.62
C ASP A 221 7.90 0.05 -28.23
N GLN A 222 9.22 0.13 -28.14
CA GLN A 222 10.15 -0.92 -28.57
C GLN A 222 11.08 -1.25 -27.40
N TYR A 223 11.20 -2.54 -27.10
CA TYR A 223 12.10 -3.08 -26.10
C TYR A 223 13.15 -3.96 -26.78
N ASP A 224 14.42 -3.74 -26.45
CA ASP A 224 15.58 -4.46 -26.96
C ASP A 224 16.44 -4.89 -25.77
N TYR A 225 16.29 -6.15 -25.36
CA TYR A 225 16.98 -6.75 -24.22
C TYR A 225 18.38 -7.21 -24.60
N LYS A 226 19.35 -6.93 -23.73
CA LYS A 226 20.77 -7.24 -23.98
C LYS A 226 21.13 -8.59 -23.36
N ASP A 227 21.80 -9.42 -24.11
CA ASP A 227 22.31 -10.71 -23.66
C ASP A 227 23.12 -10.59 -22.37
N GLY A 228 22.87 -11.54 -21.47
CA GLY A 228 23.61 -11.68 -20.24
C GLY A 228 24.68 -12.76 -20.29
N ALA A 229 25.47 -12.87 -19.24
CA ALA A 229 26.47 -13.91 -19.07
C ALA A 229 26.32 -14.62 -17.72
N LEU A 230 26.47 -15.95 -17.74
CA LEU A 230 26.59 -16.74 -16.52
C LEU A 230 28.05 -16.74 -16.02
N SER A 231 28.23 -17.04 -14.74
CA SER A 231 29.57 -17.22 -14.14
C SER A 231 30.43 -18.31 -14.82
N SER A 232 29.79 -19.21 -15.53
CA SER A 232 30.46 -20.22 -16.38
C SER A 232 31.01 -19.68 -17.70
N GLY A 233 30.68 -18.42 -18.05
CA GLY A 233 30.97 -17.78 -19.34
C GLY A 233 29.96 -18.15 -20.45
N ALA A 234 28.88 -18.87 -20.13
CA ALA A 234 27.81 -19.14 -21.08
C ALA A 234 26.95 -17.87 -21.26
N VAL A 235 26.58 -17.59 -22.52
CA VAL A 235 25.67 -16.48 -22.84
C VAL A 235 24.23 -16.86 -22.45
N VAL A 236 23.52 -15.92 -21.86
CA VAL A 236 22.09 -15.99 -21.66
C VAL A 236 21.44 -15.17 -22.74
N ASP A 237 20.91 -15.83 -23.75
CA ASP A 237 20.19 -15.23 -24.86
C ASP A 237 18.86 -14.66 -24.35
N THR A 238 18.66 -13.37 -24.49
CA THR A 238 17.44 -12.63 -24.09
C THR A 238 16.68 -12.05 -25.27
N ASP A 239 17.15 -12.22 -26.51
CA ASP A 239 16.55 -11.68 -27.73
C ASP A 239 15.08 -12.13 -27.95
N TYR A 240 14.69 -13.28 -27.37
CA TYR A 240 13.30 -13.76 -27.43
C TYR A 240 12.30 -12.86 -26.66
N ARG A 241 12.80 -11.87 -25.95
CA ARG A 241 12.05 -10.87 -25.20
C ARG A 241 11.88 -9.57 -25.97
N ASP A 242 12.66 -9.40 -27.05
CA ASP A 242 12.58 -8.21 -27.89
C ASP A 242 11.20 -8.11 -28.54
N HIS A 243 10.55 -6.98 -28.35
CA HIS A 243 9.21 -6.79 -28.86
C HIS A 243 8.85 -5.32 -29.08
N ALA A 244 7.90 -5.13 -29.97
CA ALA A 244 7.24 -3.85 -30.17
C ALA A 244 5.79 -3.90 -29.71
N LEU A 245 5.34 -2.85 -29.02
CA LEU A 245 3.97 -2.63 -28.62
C LEU A 245 3.42 -1.39 -29.32
N SER A 246 2.46 -1.57 -30.20
CA SER A 246 1.77 -0.47 -30.86
C SER A 246 0.36 -0.36 -30.33
N SER A 247 -0.08 0.83 -29.90
CA SER A 247 -1.44 1.00 -29.43
C SER A 247 -2.14 2.21 -30.03
N LEU A 248 -3.47 2.11 -30.15
CA LEU A 248 -4.34 3.18 -30.63
C LEU A 248 -5.50 3.32 -29.65
N GLY A 249 -5.83 4.56 -29.27
CA GLY A 249 -6.88 4.82 -28.30
C GLY A 249 -7.73 6.03 -28.61
N VAL A 250 -8.99 5.96 -28.19
CA VAL A 250 -9.96 7.06 -28.27
C VAL A 250 -10.69 7.17 -26.92
N ARG A 251 -10.79 8.40 -26.42
CA ARG A 251 -11.58 8.74 -25.25
C ARG A 251 -12.53 9.89 -25.57
N LEU A 252 -13.81 9.72 -25.26
CA LEU A 252 -14.83 10.75 -25.38
C LEU A 252 -15.42 11.03 -23.98
N GLY A 253 -15.23 12.25 -23.50
CA GLY A 253 -15.80 12.77 -22.27
C GLY A 253 -17.01 13.66 -22.52
N TYR A 254 -17.93 13.70 -21.56
CA TYR A 254 -19.05 14.64 -21.52
C TYR A 254 -19.07 15.35 -20.17
N VAL A 255 -18.90 16.67 -20.21
CA VAL A 255 -18.87 17.53 -19.03
C VAL A 255 -20.30 17.76 -18.53
N LEU A 256 -20.69 17.05 -17.46
CA LEU A 256 -21.98 17.21 -16.80
C LEU A 256 -22.09 18.55 -16.06
N SER A 257 -20.97 18.97 -15.48
CA SER A 257 -20.83 20.23 -14.73
C SER A 257 -19.34 20.57 -14.58
N PRO A 258 -18.97 21.77 -14.10
CA PRO A 258 -17.58 22.09 -13.80
C PRO A 258 -16.87 21.11 -12.83
N ARG A 259 -17.65 20.27 -12.14
CA ARG A 259 -17.14 19.31 -11.16
C ARG A 259 -17.11 17.87 -11.65
N TYR A 260 -17.87 17.52 -12.69
CA TYR A 260 -18.05 16.13 -13.13
C TYR A 260 -17.99 16.00 -14.63
N GLU A 261 -17.21 15.03 -15.09
CA GLU A 261 -17.14 14.59 -16.48
C GLU A 261 -17.29 13.07 -16.52
N ILE A 262 -18.30 12.56 -17.22
CA ILE A 262 -18.38 11.14 -17.55
C ILE A 262 -17.63 10.89 -18.86
N PHE A 263 -17.02 9.73 -19.01
CA PHE A 263 -16.30 9.38 -20.21
C PHE A 263 -16.43 7.90 -20.58
N GLY A 264 -16.25 7.63 -21.86
CA GLY A 264 -16.01 6.30 -22.40
C GLY A 264 -14.67 6.28 -23.13
N GLN A 265 -13.98 5.16 -23.06
CA GLN A 265 -12.69 4.96 -23.73
C GLN A 265 -12.57 3.57 -24.32
N VAL A 266 -11.88 3.49 -25.45
CA VAL A 266 -11.52 2.24 -26.11
C VAL A 266 -10.07 2.37 -26.57
N ALA A 267 -9.28 1.32 -26.35
CA ALA A 267 -7.94 1.17 -26.92
C ALA A 267 -7.76 -0.20 -27.53
N THR A 268 -6.95 -0.28 -28.56
CA THR A 268 -6.46 -1.53 -29.12
C THR A 268 -4.93 -1.51 -29.14
N ASP A 269 -4.32 -2.64 -28.92
CA ASP A 269 -2.87 -2.81 -28.98
C ASP A 269 -2.50 -4.05 -29.79
N VAL A 270 -1.31 -4.02 -30.35
CA VAL A 270 -0.67 -5.15 -31.03
C VAL A 270 0.74 -5.30 -30.46
N ARG A 271 1.07 -6.52 -30.05
CA ARG A 271 2.39 -6.89 -29.55
C ARG A 271 3.04 -7.85 -30.55
N GLU A 272 4.22 -7.50 -30.99
CA GLU A 272 5.00 -8.29 -31.95
C GLU A 272 6.38 -8.57 -31.36
N TYR A 273 6.70 -9.85 -31.17
CA TYR A 273 8.00 -10.31 -30.69
C TYR A 273 8.91 -10.63 -31.88
N ASP A 274 10.14 -10.18 -31.83
CA ASP A 274 11.09 -10.35 -32.93
C ASP A 274 11.58 -11.81 -33.07
N ASN A 275 11.65 -12.54 -31.94
CA ASN A 275 12.21 -13.89 -31.87
C ASN A 275 11.26 -14.90 -31.20
N LEU A 276 11.48 -16.18 -31.50
CA LEU A 276 10.72 -17.28 -30.89
C LEU A 276 11.21 -17.52 -29.45
N ILE A 277 10.30 -18.02 -28.60
CA ILE A 277 10.66 -18.47 -27.25
C ILE A 277 11.70 -19.61 -27.35
N PRO A 278 12.77 -19.60 -26.54
CA PRO A 278 13.79 -20.65 -26.57
C PRO A 278 13.18 -22.05 -26.48
N THR A 279 13.65 -22.94 -27.35
CA THR A 279 13.17 -24.33 -27.50
C THR A 279 11.73 -24.48 -27.99
N GLN A 280 11.03 -23.39 -28.32
CA GLN A 280 9.67 -23.39 -28.85
C GLN A 280 9.65 -23.01 -30.34
N THR A 281 8.49 -23.24 -30.98
CA THR A 281 8.25 -22.87 -32.39
C THR A 281 7.31 -21.67 -32.51
N TYR A 282 7.11 -20.93 -31.43
CA TYR A 282 6.18 -19.80 -31.31
C TYR A 282 6.74 -18.71 -30.40
N ASN A 283 6.14 -17.53 -30.49
CA ASN A 283 6.40 -16.37 -29.62
C ASN A 283 5.11 -15.95 -28.89
N ARG A 284 5.12 -14.78 -28.24
CA ARG A 284 3.96 -14.21 -27.50
C ARG A 284 3.21 -13.16 -28.31
N ASP A 285 3.25 -13.19 -29.63
CA ASP A 285 2.48 -12.28 -30.46
C ASP A 285 1.02 -12.27 -30.07
N SER A 286 0.44 -11.09 -29.95
CA SER A 286 -0.94 -10.94 -29.48
C SER A 286 -1.56 -9.60 -29.84
N ASP A 287 -2.89 -9.57 -29.91
CA ASP A 287 -3.67 -8.36 -30.07
C ASP A 287 -4.61 -8.14 -28.89
N GLY A 288 -4.67 -6.89 -28.41
CA GLY A 288 -5.44 -6.48 -27.25
C GLY A 288 -6.54 -5.49 -27.55
N THR A 289 -7.59 -5.52 -26.75
CA THR A 289 -8.63 -4.49 -26.75
C THR A 289 -9.07 -4.20 -25.33
N ARG A 290 -9.15 -2.91 -24.97
CA ARG A 290 -9.62 -2.43 -23.69
C ARG A 290 -10.76 -1.44 -23.91
N ALA A 291 -11.88 -1.64 -23.21
CA ALA A 291 -13.01 -0.72 -23.25
C ALA A 291 -13.48 -0.41 -21.84
N ALA A 292 -13.65 0.85 -21.50
CA ALA A 292 -14.08 1.27 -20.18
C ALA A 292 -14.94 2.52 -20.23
N ALA A 293 -15.76 2.71 -19.19
CA ALA A 293 -16.47 3.94 -18.91
C ALA A 293 -16.11 4.43 -17.50
N GLY A 294 -16.14 5.74 -17.29
CA GLY A 294 -15.69 6.29 -16.01
C GLY A 294 -16.25 7.68 -15.72
N LEU A 295 -15.84 8.15 -14.55
CA LEU A 295 -16.18 9.46 -14.01
C LEU A 295 -14.89 10.16 -13.56
N LYS A 296 -14.68 11.37 -14.09
CA LYS A 296 -13.70 12.31 -13.57
C LYS A 296 -14.42 13.35 -12.72
N PHE A 297 -13.84 13.68 -11.58
CA PHE A 297 -14.45 14.60 -10.62
C PHE A 297 -13.44 15.59 -10.05
N THR A 298 -13.93 16.79 -9.71
CA THR A 298 -13.21 17.81 -8.97
C THR A 298 -14.12 18.35 -7.88
N LEU A 299 -13.90 17.90 -6.65
CA LEU A 299 -14.72 18.24 -5.50
C LEU A 299 -13.96 19.26 -4.63
N GLN A 300 -14.69 20.23 -4.09
CA GLN A 300 -14.12 21.37 -3.35
C GLN A 300 -13.00 22.03 -4.19
N PRO A 301 -13.19 23.21 -4.73
CA PRO A 301 -12.26 23.79 -5.70
C PRO A 301 -10.81 23.58 -5.26
N GLN A 302 -10.05 22.81 -6.07
CA GLN A 302 -8.63 22.54 -5.89
C GLN A 302 -8.21 21.65 -4.69
N ARG A 303 -9.15 21.03 -3.95
CA ARG A 303 -8.78 20.19 -2.79
C ARG A 303 -8.86 18.69 -3.05
N LEU A 304 -9.82 18.24 -3.82
CA LEU A 304 -9.99 16.83 -4.16
C LEU A 304 -10.35 16.69 -5.62
N ALA A 305 -9.53 15.98 -6.37
CA ALA A 305 -9.80 15.63 -7.75
C ALA A 305 -9.49 14.17 -7.99
N GLY A 306 -10.23 13.54 -8.91
CA GLY A 306 -10.10 12.12 -9.13
C GLY A 306 -10.74 11.66 -10.41
N GLU A 307 -10.42 10.40 -10.70
CA GLU A 307 -10.95 9.64 -11.80
C GLU A 307 -11.14 8.20 -11.36
N VAL A 308 -12.24 7.60 -11.79
CA VAL A 308 -12.52 6.18 -11.61
C VAL A 308 -13.13 5.65 -12.87
N PHE A 309 -12.72 4.46 -13.29
CA PHE A 309 -13.28 3.80 -14.46
C PHE A 309 -13.39 2.28 -14.25
N GLY A 310 -14.28 1.68 -15.03
CA GLY A 310 -14.45 0.23 -15.06
C GLY A 310 -14.86 -0.23 -16.46
N GLY A 311 -14.46 -1.45 -16.82
CA GLY A 311 -14.68 -2.01 -18.12
C GLY A 311 -14.12 -3.43 -18.26
N VAL A 312 -13.69 -3.76 -19.46
CA VAL A 312 -13.15 -5.07 -19.83
C VAL A 312 -11.86 -4.91 -20.63
N MET A 313 -10.92 -5.82 -20.43
CA MET A 313 -9.76 -6.02 -21.28
C MET A 313 -9.77 -7.43 -21.86
N ARG A 314 -9.35 -7.55 -23.12
CA ARG A 314 -9.17 -8.81 -23.82
C ARG A 314 -7.81 -8.81 -24.47
N GLN A 315 -7.15 -9.95 -24.48
CA GLN A 315 -5.90 -10.21 -25.18
C GLN A 315 -6.04 -11.55 -25.90
N ASN A 316 -5.84 -11.55 -27.19
CA ASN A 316 -5.87 -12.74 -28.02
C ASN A 316 -4.44 -13.06 -28.42
N TYR A 317 -3.99 -14.27 -28.16
CA TYR A 317 -2.66 -14.74 -28.51
C TYR A 317 -2.68 -15.46 -29.83
N ASP A 318 -1.71 -15.20 -30.69
CA ASP A 318 -1.64 -15.80 -32.02
C ASP A 318 -1.41 -17.31 -32.00
N HIS A 319 -0.73 -17.78 -30.96
CA HIS A 319 -0.43 -19.20 -30.80
C HIS A 319 -1.36 -19.87 -29.80
N SER A 320 -1.93 -21.03 -30.19
CA SER A 320 -2.87 -21.81 -29.37
C SER A 320 -2.30 -22.38 -28.07
N GLY A 321 -1.00 -22.34 -27.87
CA GLY A 321 -0.33 -22.69 -26.61
C GLY A 321 -0.64 -21.70 -25.49
N PHE A 322 -1.07 -20.50 -25.83
CA PHE A 322 -1.55 -19.49 -24.90
C PHE A 322 -3.06 -19.32 -25.01
N SER A 323 -3.74 -19.28 -23.87
CA SER A 323 -5.19 -19.04 -23.85
C SER A 323 -5.49 -17.57 -23.95
N ASP A 324 -6.50 -17.20 -24.73
CA ASP A 324 -7.01 -15.84 -24.78
C ASP A 324 -7.47 -15.38 -23.41
N LEU A 325 -7.24 -14.09 -23.14
CA LEU A 325 -7.59 -13.46 -21.89
C LEU A 325 -8.83 -12.60 -22.03
N SER A 326 -9.76 -12.72 -21.09
CA SER A 326 -10.85 -11.74 -20.92
C SER A 326 -11.05 -11.48 -19.43
N LYS A 327 -10.71 -10.27 -18.99
CA LYS A 327 -10.72 -9.89 -17.56
C LYS A 327 -11.38 -8.53 -17.34
N PRO A 328 -11.87 -8.24 -16.13
CA PRO A 328 -12.25 -6.89 -15.74
C PRO A 328 -11.05 -5.93 -15.90
N TYR A 329 -11.32 -4.74 -16.42
CA TYR A 329 -10.39 -3.62 -16.54
C TYR A 329 -10.90 -2.45 -15.72
N PHE A 330 -10.18 -2.00 -14.73
CA PHE A 330 -10.60 -0.91 -13.88
C PHE A 330 -9.41 -0.17 -13.28
N GLY A 331 -9.64 1.07 -12.94
CA GLY A 331 -8.66 1.90 -12.27
C GLY A 331 -9.31 3.08 -11.56
N ALA A 332 -8.57 3.65 -10.64
CA ALA A 332 -8.94 4.86 -9.93
C ALA A 332 -7.70 5.67 -9.58
N LEU A 333 -7.83 6.98 -9.57
CA LEU A 333 -6.81 7.88 -9.06
C LEU A 333 -7.50 9.03 -8.33
N ALA A 334 -7.07 9.36 -7.12
CA ALA A 334 -7.56 10.49 -6.38
C ALA A 334 -6.41 11.26 -5.74
N VAL A 335 -6.40 12.57 -5.92
CA VAL A 335 -5.46 13.47 -5.26
C VAL A 335 -6.23 14.39 -4.32
N TRP A 336 -5.88 14.34 -3.05
CA TRP A 336 -6.53 15.07 -1.99
C TRP A 336 -5.55 16.02 -1.30
N LYS A 337 -5.89 17.32 -1.28
CA LYS A 337 -5.11 18.37 -0.60
C LYS A 337 -5.97 19.01 0.50
N PRO A 338 -6.13 18.33 1.67
CA PRO A 338 -6.96 18.83 2.76
C PRO A 338 -6.50 20.20 3.26
N THR A 339 -5.20 20.44 3.19
CA THR A 339 -4.56 21.72 3.50
C THR A 339 -3.51 22.05 2.45
N SER A 340 -2.94 23.25 2.49
CA SER A 340 -1.80 23.61 1.63
C SER A 340 -0.52 22.82 1.97
N LEU A 341 -0.47 22.21 3.15
CA LEU A 341 0.71 21.49 3.66
C LEU A 341 0.63 19.97 3.48
N VAL A 342 -0.51 19.43 3.06
CA VAL A 342 -0.74 17.99 2.93
C VAL A 342 -1.23 17.68 1.54
N THR A 343 -0.56 16.73 0.89
CA THR A 343 -1.03 16.10 -0.34
C THR A 343 -1.12 14.60 -0.11
N ALA A 344 -2.27 14.01 -0.38
CA ALA A 344 -2.48 12.58 -0.35
C ALA A 344 -2.94 12.11 -1.73
N THR A 345 -2.35 11.03 -2.23
CA THR A 345 -2.68 10.41 -3.52
C THR A 345 -3.03 8.94 -3.27
N GLY A 346 -4.18 8.52 -3.78
CA GLY A 346 -4.56 7.12 -3.77
C GLY A 346 -4.84 6.66 -5.19
N PHE A 347 -4.44 5.44 -5.54
CA PHE A 347 -4.69 4.88 -6.86
C PHE A 347 -4.98 3.39 -6.82
N ILE A 348 -5.72 2.95 -7.81
CA ILE A 348 -5.94 1.56 -8.15
C ILE A 348 -5.63 1.43 -9.63
N ASP A 349 -4.80 0.46 -9.98
CA ASP A 349 -4.51 0.11 -11.37
C ASP A 349 -4.64 -1.39 -11.59
N ARG A 350 -5.16 -1.77 -12.77
CA ARG A 350 -5.20 -3.15 -13.20
C ARG A 350 -4.82 -3.25 -14.67
N SER A 351 -3.71 -3.94 -14.91
CA SER A 351 -3.05 -4.04 -16.22
C SER A 351 -2.64 -5.47 -16.54
N LEU A 352 -2.35 -5.70 -17.81
CA LEU A 352 -1.69 -6.91 -18.29
C LEU A 352 -0.22 -6.57 -18.55
N GLU A 353 0.67 -7.23 -17.80
CA GLU A 353 2.11 -7.04 -17.87
C GLU A 353 2.80 -8.21 -18.58
N GLU A 354 3.92 -7.91 -19.21
CA GLU A 354 4.81 -8.92 -19.76
C GLU A 354 5.51 -9.72 -18.66
N THR A 355 5.86 -10.96 -18.96
CA THR A 355 6.58 -11.81 -18.01
C THR A 355 7.51 -12.79 -18.72
N THR A 356 8.59 -13.12 -18.02
CA THR A 356 9.57 -14.15 -18.46
C THR A 356 9.45 -15.44 -17.65
N VAL A 357 8.44 -15.54 -16.78
CA VAL A 357 8.25 -16.71 -15.89
C VAL A 357 7.99 -17.97 -16.72
N PHE A 358 8.76 -19.01 -16.42
CA PHE A 358 8.61 -20.34 -17.03
C PHE A 358 9.02 -21.45 -16.06
N SER A 359 8.56 -22.69 -16.33
CA SER A 359 9.01 -23.90 -15.65
C SER A 359 9.08 -25.05 -16.65
N GLY A 360 10.28 -25.53 -16.94
CA GLY A 360 10.50 -26.52 -17.98
C GLY A 360 10.13 -25.99 -19.37
N ALA A 361 9.10 -26.56 -20.00
CA ALA A 361 8.58 -26.13 -21.31
C ALA A 361 7.36 -25.20 -21.20
N ASP A 362 6.83 -24.96 -20.00
CA ASP A 362 5.64 -24.15 -19.77
C ASP A 362 6.04 -22.70 -19.51
N TYR A 363 5.54 -21.78 -20.32
CA TYR A 363 5.77 -20.34 -20.24
C TYR A 363 4.48 -19.61 -19.88
N ALA A 364 4.60 -18.64 -18.99
CA ALA A 364 3.50 -17.71 -18.76
C ALA A 364 3.32 -16.79 -19.98
N SER A 365 2.07 -16.52 -20.34
CA SER A 365 1.75 -15.60 -21.44
C SER A 365 1.82 -14.13 -21.03
N GLY A 366 1.70 -13.84 -19.74
CA GLY A 366 1.73 -12.53 -19.13
C GLY A 366 1.27 -12.63 -17.69
N SER A 367 1.25 -11.52 -16.94
CA SER A 367 0.61 -11.44 -15.63
C SER A 367 -0.48 -10.37 -15.63
N VAL A 368 -1.58 -10.63 -14.93
CA VAL A 368 -2.60 -9.62 -14.66
C VAL A 368 -2.33 -9.05 -13.29
N ASP A 369 -1.77 -7.85 -13.28
CA ASP A 369 -1.40 -7.14 -12.08
C ASP A 369 -2.52 -6.23 -11.59
N THR A 370 -2.78 -6.22 -10.30
CA THR A 370 -3.71 -5.29 -9.66
C THR A 370 -3.02 -4.63 -8.50
N THR A 371 -2.79 -3.34 -8.63
CA THR A 371 -2.08 -2.54 -7.63
C THR A 371 -3.03 -1.56 -6.95
N TYR A 372 -2.97 -1.53 -5.63
CA TYR A 372 -3.62 -0.54 -4.77
C TYR A 372 -2.51 0.27 -4.11
N GLY A 373 -2.49 1.57 -4.32
CA GLY A 373 -1.43 2.42 -3.80
C GLY A 373 -1.95 3.65 -3.09
N PHE A 374 -1.20 4.08 -2.09
CA PHE A 374 -1.45 5.28 -1.34
C PHE A 374 -0.14 5.98 -1.02
N GLU A 375 -0.13 7.31 -1.17
CA GLU A 375 0.99 8.16 -0.84
C GLU A 375 0.51 9.41 -0.11
N VAL A 376 1.26 9.86 0.89
CA VAL A 376 1.01 11.11 1.58
C VAL A 376 2.30 11.88 1.77
N GLU A 377 2.28 13.16 1.43
CA GLU A 377 3.33 14.11 1.74
C GLU A 377 2.79 15.19 2.68
N ARG A 378 3.56 15.52 3.70
CA ARG A 378 3.24 16.60 4.63
C ARG A 378 4.46 17.49 4.88
N HIS A 379 4.29 18.78 4.65
CA HIS A 379 5.25 19.78 5.09
C HIS A 379 5.02 20.11 6.57
N LEU A 380 5.97 19.74 7.41
CA LEU A 380 5.92 20.01 8.86
C LEU A 380 6.37 21.44 9.17
N THR A 381 7.37 21.92 8.41
CA THR A 381 7.86 23.30 8.46
C THR A 381 8.18 23.77 7.04
N SER A 382 8.60 25.03 6.87
CA SER A 382 9.11 25.54 5.58
C SER A 382 10.33 24.75 5.06
N LYS A 383 11.07 24.07 5.94
CA LYS A 383 12.29 23.34 5.61
C LYS A 383 12.17 21.83 5.73
N LEU A 384 11.14 21.31 6.40
CA LEU A 384 11.01 19.88 6.70
C LEU A 384 9.71 19.33 6.10
N SER A 385 9.83 18.35 5.23
CA SER A 385 8.74 17.51 4.76
C SER A 385 8.94 16.07 5.17
N VAL A 386 7.83 15.37 5.33
CA VAL A 386 7.78 13.92 5.53
C VAL A 386 6.83 13.33 4.50
N ASN A 387 7.16 12.16 4.01
CA ASN A 387 6.31 11.37 3.12
C ASN A 387 6.14 9.95 3.64
N GLY A 388 5.05 9.33 3.25
CA GLY A 388 4.78 7.92 3.47
C GLY A 388 4.08 7.36 2.26
N ARG A 389 4.39 6.12 1.89
CA ARG A 389 3.75 5.41 0.80
C ARG A 389 3.52 3.96 1.17
N ALA A 390 2.49 3.37 0.57
CA ALA A 390 2.26 1.94 0.63
C ALA A 390 1.57 1.50 -0.67
N ALA A 391 1.99 0.37 -1.19
CA ALA A 391 1.36 -0.28 -2.34
C ALA A 391 1.20 -1.77 -2.05
N TYR A 392 0.08 -2.32 -2.48
CA TYR A 392 -0.23 -3.73 -2.48
C TYR A 392 -0.49 -4.14 -3.92
N THR A 393 0.34 -5.03 -4.45
CA THR A 393 0.21 -5.57 -5.81
C THR A 393 -0.08 -7.06 -5.75
N ARG A 394 -1.07 -7.49 -6.51
CA ARG A 394 -1.36 -8.89 -6.75
C ARG A 394 -1.15 -9.18 -8.23
N SER A 395 -0.24 -10.10 -8.53
CA SER A 395 0.09 -10.56 -9.87
C SER A 395 -0.43 -11.98 -10.07
N ASP A 396 -1.41 -12.15 -10.95
CA ASP A 396 -1.98 -13.45 -11.33
C ASP A 396 -1.36 -13.83 -12.71
N PHE A 397 -0.41 -14.77 -12.74
CA PHE A 397 0.23 -15.21 -13.98
C PHE A 397 -0.74 -16.00 -14.86
N GLN A 398 -0.71 -15.78 -16.16
CA GLN A 398 -1.62 -16.39 -17.10
C GLN A 398 -0.96 -17.57 -17.81
N ASN A 399 -1.69 -18.65 -18.03
CA ASN A 399 -1.20 -19.96 -18.50
C ASN A 399 -0.12 -20.57 -17.58
N PHE A 400 -0.04 -20.12 -16.33
CA PHE A 400 0.96 -20.57 -15.38
C PHE A 400 0.37 -20.53 -13.97
N ASP A 401 0.58 -21.56 -13.16
CA ASP A 401 0.05 -21.63 -11.80
C ASP A 401 1.00 -20.92 -10.84
N ARG A 402 1.08 -19.60 -10.99
CA ARG A 402 1.79 -18.73 -10.04
C ARG A 402 0.96 -17.50 -9.73
N ARG A 403 0.99 -17.13 -8.47
CA ARG A 403 0.39 -15.90 -7.95
C ARG A 403 1.33 -15.26 -6.95
N ASP A 404 1.66 -14.01 -7.19
CA ASP A 404 2.47 -13.23 -6.29
C ASP A 404 1.62 -12.14 -5.61
N THR A 405 1.94 -11.87 -4.36
CA THR A 405 1.41 -10.75 -3.59
C THR A 405 2.60 -9.94 -3.10
N ILE A 406 2.65 -8.65 -3.44
CA ILE A 406 3.76 -7.77 -3.10
C ILE A 406 3.23 -6.62 -2.24
N ILE A 407 3.85 -6.41 -1.09
CA ILE A 407 3.68 -5.22 -0.27
C ILE A 407 4.95 -4.37 -0.40
N ASP A 408 4.79 -3.12 -0.83
CA ASP A 408 5.87 -2.12 -0.88
C ASP A 408 5.45 -0.93 -0.01
N ALA A 409 6.14 -0.73 1.10
CA ALA A 409 5.86 0.36 2.03
C ALA A 409 7.12 1.18 2.30
N GLY A 410 6.97 2.48 2.44
CA GLY A 410 8.10 3.36 2.73
C GLY A 410 7.69 4.62 3.47
N ALA A 411 8.67 5.19 4.17
CA ALA A 411 8.54 6.48 4.82
C ALA A 411 9.85 7.25 4.67
N GLY A 412 9.74 8.56 4.46
CA GLY A 412 10.90 9.41 4.26
C GLY A 412 10.75 10.77 4.91
N LEU A 413 11.88 11.40 5.10
CA LEU A 413 11.98 12.79 5.51
C LEU A 413 12.95 13.53 4.63
N ARG A 414 12.69 14.81 4.38
CA ARG A 414 13.56 15.71 3.65
C ARG A 414 13.67 17.03 4.38
N TYR A 415 14.91 17.44 4.64
CA TYR A 415 15.24 18.71 5.29
C TYR A 415 16.05 19.61 4.38
N TYR A 416 15.52 20.78 4.07
CA TYR A 416 16.22 21.79 3.25
C TYR A 416 17.18 22.62 4.12
N VAL A 417 18.47 22.33 3.99
CA VAL A 417 19.54 23.10 4.66
C VAL A 417 19.70 24.49 4.03
N MET A 418 19.48 24.58 2.71
CA MET A 418 19.40 25.82 1.91
C MET A 418 18.17 25.72 1.00
N PRO A 419 17.70 26.82 0.40
CA PRO A 419 16.52 26.81 -0.47
C PRO A 419 16.55 25.76 -1.58
N GLN A 420 17.73 25.43 -2.09
CA GLN A 420 17.92 24.50 -3.20
C GLN A 420 18.64 23.21 -2.80
N VAL A 421 19.14 23.10 -1.55
CA VAL A 421 19.91 21.95 -1.10
C VAL A 421 19.18 21.24 0.02
N PHE A 422 18.97 19.94 -0.13
CA PHE A 422 18.33 19.12 0.87
C PHE A 422 19.21 17.95 1.34
N VAL A 423 18.91 17.47 2.53
CA VAL A 423 19.30 16.14 3.00
C VAL A 423 18.05 15.32 3.24
N GLY A 424 18.10 14.05 2.90
CA GLY A 424 16.99 13.11 3.02
C GLY A 424 17.37 11.83 3.75
N ALA A 425 16.37 11.19 4.33
CA ALA A 425 16.48 9.83 4.85
C ALA A 425 15.18 9.08 4.54
N ASP A 426 15.29 7.87 4.00
CA ASP A 426 14.17 7.08 3.56
C ASP A 426 14.32 5.64 4.04
N LEU A 427 13.19 5.03 4.39
CA LEU A 427 13.03 3.61 4.70
C LEU A 427 12.10 3.00 3.67
N ARG A 428 12.40 1.79 3.21
CA ARG A 428 11.52 1.01 2.33
C ARG A 428 11.54 -0.45 2.76
N ILE A 429 10.37 -1.07 2.75
CA ILE A 429 10.16 -2.48 3.02
C ILE A 429 9.42 -3.06 1.84
N ILE A 430 9.94 -4.14 1.27
CA ILE A 430 9.29 -4.89 0.18
C ILE A 430 9.16 -6.33 0.66
N ASP A 431 7.96 -6.85 0.59
CA ASP A 431 7.68 -8.24 0.91
C ASP A 431 6.90 -8.88 -0.24
N ARG A 432 7.38 -10.00 -0.75
CA ARG A 432 6.71 -10.81 -1.76
C ARG A 432 6.36 -12.18 -1.19
N ASP A 433 5.07 -12.44 -1.11
CA ASP A 433 4.51 -13.77 -0.91
C ASP A 433 4.12 -14.39 -2.26
N SER A 434 4.30 -15.70 -2.42
CA SER A 434 4.01 -16.42 -3.66
C SER A 434 3.65 -17.87 -3.36
N ASN A 435 2.76 -18.47 -4.16
CA ASN A 435 2.56 -19.92 -4.14
C ASN A 435 3.75 -20.69 -4.77
N ASP A 436 4.65 -20.00 -5.49
CA ASP A 436 6.00 -20.47 -5.79
C ASP A 436 6.94 -20.01 -4.67
N THR A 437 7.29 -20.94 -3.79
CA THR A 437 8.13 -20.63 -2.62
C THR A 437 9.52 -20.10 -2.97
N ALA A 438 10.03 -20.38 -4.17
CA ALA A 438 11.33 -19.86 -4.63
C ALA A 438 11.25 -18.35 -4.96
N ALA A 439 10.07 -17.83 -5.20
CA ALA A 439 9.84 -16.43 -5.53
C ALA A 439 9.57 -15.55 -4.30
N GLN A 440 9.45 -16.13 -3.12
CA GLN A 440 9.19 -15.39 -1.86
C GLN A 440 10.46 -14.67 -1.39
N TYR A 441 10.33 -13.42 -0.96
CA TYR A 441 11.42 -12.70 -0.31
C TYR A 441 10.92 -11.53 0.52
N SER A 442 11.74 -11.09 1.47
CA SER A 442 11.61 -9.82 2.18
C SER A 442 12.88 -9.00 1.98
N ARG A 443 12.75 -7.70 1.79
CA ARG A 443 13.84 -6.77 1.51
C ARG A 443 13.61 -5.45 2.23
N ASN A 444 14.60 -4.99 2.98
CA ASN A 444 14.57 -3.74 3.71
C ASN A 444 15.68 -2.82 3.21
N GLN A 445 15.35 -1.57 2.98
CA GLN A 445 16.26 -0.57 2.49
C GLN A 445 16.26 0.66 3.37
N VAL A 446 17.44 1.18 3.67
CA VAL A 446 17.65 2.44 4.37
C VAL A 446 18.51 3.33 3.50
N MET A 447 18.01 4.49 3.09
CA MET A 447 18.72 5.42 2.23
C MET A 447 18.95 6.74 2.94
N VAL A 448 20.13 7.31 2.74
CA VAL A 448 20.42 8.70 3.03
C VAL A 448 20.81 9.40 1.74
N SER A 449 20.39 10.66 1.58
CA SER A 449 20.63 11.42 0.36
C SER A 449 21.00 12.88 0.63
N VAL A 450 21.73 13.46 -0.29
CA VAL A 450 21.94 14.90 -0.39
C VAL A 450 21.70 15.31 -1.84
N GLY A 451 20.94 16.38 -2.04
CA GLY A 451 20.63 16.79 -3.41
C GLY A 451 20.48 18.30 -3.55
N TYR A 452 20.62 18.73 -4.80
CA TYR A 452 20.32 20.07 -5.25
C TYR A 452 19.10 20.01 -6.17
N THR A 453 18.08 20.83 -5.86
CA THR A 453 16.86 20.95 -6.65
C THR A 453 16.36 22.39 -6.60
N PRO A 454 16.45 23.15 -7.68
CA PRO A 454 16.02 24.54 -7.67
C PRO A 454 14.50 24.73 -7.53
N ALA A 455 13.73 23.70 -7.81
CA ALA A 455 12.29 23.82 -7.99
C ALA A 455 11.44 23.68 -6.70
N ARG A 456 12.00 23.37 -5.52
CA ARG A 456 11.20 22.79 -4.44
C ARG A 456 11.22 23.44 -3.08
N TYR A 457 12.04 24.44 -2.86
CA TYR A 457 11.93 25.21 -1.62
C TYR A 457 10.69 26.12 -1.67
N ARG A 458 9.72 25.84 -0.83
CA ARG A 458 8.53 26.69 -0.65
C ARG A 458 8.64 27.43 0.67
N ASP A 459 8.70 28.75 0.59
CA ASP A 459 8.50 29.57 1.78
C ASP A 459 7.00 29.65 2.10
N TYR A 460 6.56 28.77 2.99
CA TYR A 460 5.16 28.74 3.44
C TYR A 460 4.79 29.92 4.33
N SER A 461 5.77 30.73 4.78
CA SER A 461 5.49 31.94 5.55
C SER A 461 4.78 33.03 4.76
N ILE A 462 4.80 32.93 3.42
CA ILE A 462 4.19 33.90 2.50
C ILE A 462 2.87 33.39 1.89
N ILE A 463 2.37 32.22 2.26
CA ILE A 463 1.02 31.81 1.86
C ILE A 463 0.04 32.68 2.64
N PRO A 464 -0.77 33.52 1.98
CA PRO A 464 -1.75 34.31 2.70
C PRO A 464 -2.67 33.37 3.47
N GLU A 465 -2.87 33.65 4.74
CA GLU A 465 -3.77 32.95 5.67
C GLU A 465 -5.24 32.87 5.14
N GLN A 466 -5.52 33.49 4.00
CA GLN A 466 -6.82 33.68 3.38
C GLN A 466 -7.37 32.47 2.61
N GLU A 467 -6.58 31.37 2.43
CA GLU A 467 -7.09 30.11 1.84
C GLU A 467 -7.31 28.99 2.85
N ALA A 468 -6.89 29.15 4.08
CA ALA A 468 -7.51 28.44 5.19
C ALA A 468 -8.97 28.85 5.25
N GLY A 469 -9.91 27.91 5.11
CA GLY A 469 -11.34 28.20 5.35
C GLY A 469 -11.51 29.02 6.62
N ALA A 470 -12.62 29.75 6.73
CA ALA A 470 -12.91 30.72 7.79
C ALA A 470 -12.19 30.39 9.10
N PRO A 471 -11.48 31.34 9.72
CA PRO A 471 -10.60 31.07 10.83
C PRO A 471 -11.29 30.13 11.81
N ALA A 472 -10.67 29.01 12.11
CA ALA A 472 -11.18 28.10 13.11
C ALA A 472 -11.50 28.93 14.36
N ALA A 473 -12.70 28.81 14.89
CA ALA A 473 -13.10 29.58 16.07
C ALA A 473 -11.99 29.42 17.11
N PRO A 474 -11.56 30.53 17.78
CA PRO A 474 -10.44 30.49 18.71
C PRO A 474 -10.70 29.37 19.73
N ARG A 475 -9.79 28.37 19.76
CA ARG A 475 -9.93 27.24 20.70
C ARG A 475 -9.81 27.79 22.12
N THR A 476 -10.65 27.26 22.99
CA THR A 476 -10.52 27.56 24.43
C THR A 476 -9.36 26.72 24.95
N PRO A 477 -8.22 27.31 25.38
CA PRO A 477 -7.10 26.56 25.93
C PRO A 477 -7.51 25.80 27.19
N GLY A 478 -6.92 24.62 27.40
CA GLY A 478 -7.09 23.85 28.62
C GLY A 478 -8.30 22.91 28.66
N VAL A 479 -9.01 22.72 27.54
CA VAL A 479 -10.13 21.75 27.45
C VAL A 479 -9.67 20.32 27.74
N PHE A 480 -8.47 19.94 27.32
CA PHE A 480 -7.91 18.62 27.50
C PHE A 480 -6.85 18.55 28.61
N SER A 481 -6.66 19.63 29.38
CA SER A 481 -5.73 19.67 30.52
C SER A 481 -6.43 19.27 31.83
N GLY A 482 -5.64 18.74 32.78
CA GLY A 482 -6.06 18.41 34.14
C GLY A 482 -6.23 16.93 34.39
N PHE A 483 -6.68 16.59 35.58
CA PHE A 483 -7.02 15.23 35.98
C PHE A 483 -8.31 14.76 35.33
N TYR A 484 -8.37 13.48 34.96
CA TYR A 484 -9.58 12.85 34.46
C TYR A 484 -9.68 11.39 34.96
N ALA A 485 -10.91 10.90 35.01
CA ALA A 485 -11.19 9.48 35.30
C ALA A 485 -12.44 9.04 34.54
N GLY A 486 -12.57 7.75 34.28
CA GLY A 486 -13.73 7.22 33.56
C GLY A 486 -13.77 5.70 33.53
N ALA A 487 -14.72 5.21 32.74
CA ALA A 487 -14.91 3.79 32.49
C ALA A 487 -15.05 3.55 30.98
N GLN A 488 -14.64 2.38 30.52
CA GLN A 488 -14.78 1.95 29.15
C GLN A 488 -15.24 0.51 29.04
N LEU A 489 -15.99 0.23 27.99
CA LEU A 489 -16.43 -1.09 27.58
C LEU A 489 -15.80 -1.37 26.20
N GLY A 490 -15.31 -2.58 26.01
CA GLY A 490 -14.64 -2.96 24.79
C GLY A 490 -14.98 -4.38 24.36
N HIS A 491 -14.50 -4.70 23.19
CA HIS A 491 -14.48 -6.05 22.63
C HIS A 491 -13.13 -6.27 21.97
N GLY A 492 -12.55 -7.45 22.18
CA GLY A 492 -11.21 -7.72 21.66
C GLY A 492 -10.95 -9.18 21.42
N GLY A 493 -9.84 -9.45 20.72
CA GLY A 493 -9.31 -10.79 20.48
C GLY A 493 -8.02 -11.01 21.25
N LEU A 494 -7.93 -12.14 21.93
CA LEU A 494 -6.72 -12.72 22.48
C LEU A 494 -6.16 -13.71 21.46
N THR A 495 -4.89 -13.63 21.13
CA THR A 495 -4.19 -14.56 20.23
C THR A 495 -2.96 -15.13 20.93
N THR A 496 -2.72 -16.42 20.77
CA THR A 496 -1.58 -17.12 21.37
C THR A 496 -0.99 -18.06 20.33
N ALA A 497 0.24 -17.81 19.89
CA ALA A 497 1.00 -18.81 19.16
C ALA A 497 1.59 -19.79 20.18
N THR A 498 1.27 -21.08 20.03
CA THR A 498 1.76 -22.16 20.88
C THR A 498 2.81 -22.97 20.14
N PHE A 499 3.90 -23.29 20.81
CA PHE A 499 4.95 -24.14 20.28
C PHE A 499 5.40 -25.14 21.36
N GLY A 500 5.32 -26.42 21.06
CA GLY A 500 5.73 -27.45 22.03
C GLY A 500 6.04 -28.82 21.44
N PRO A 501 6.77 -29.65 22.21
CA PRO A 501 7.10 -31.01 21.81
C PRO A 501 5.86 -31.92 21.86
N ARG A 502 5.83 -32.89 20.99
CA ARG A 502 4.74 -33.83 20.82
C ARG A 502 5.08 -35.23 21.33
N ASP A 503 4.07 -35.96 21.86
CA ASP A 503 4.20 -37.38 22.18
C ASP A 503 4.58 -38.18 20.94
N GLY A 504 5.74 -38.84 20.98
CA GLY A 504 6.25 -39.63 19.84
C GLY A 504 7.31 -38.92 18.98
N GLY A 505 7.73 -37.74 19.40
CA GLY A 505 8.75 -36.92 18.71
C GLY A 505 8.13 -36.01 17.65
N GLY A 506 8.65 -34.80 17.51
CA GLY A 506 8.12 -33.73 16.67
C GLY A 506 7.60 -32.56 17.51
N PHE A 507 7.06 -31.55 16.85
CA PHE A 507 6.52 -30.36 17.49
C PHE A 507 5.13 -30.06 16.92
N ASP A 508 4.28 -29.48 17.75
CA ASP A 508 3.02 -28.84 17.30
C ASP A 508 3.19 -27.32 17.42
N GLU A 509 2.79 -26.60 16.37
CA GLU A 509 2.68 -25.14 16.32
C GLU A 509 1.25 -24.79 15.96
N ALA A 510 0.64 -23.84 16.67
CA ALA A 510 -0.72 -23.42 16.38
C ALA A 510 -0.98 -21.98 16.81
N ASP A 511 -1.69 -21.24 15.95
CA ASP A 511 -2.26 -19.94 16.26
C ASP A 511 -3.63 -20.09 16.93
N MET A 512 -3.66 -20.06 18.24
CA MET A 512 -4.89 -20.18 19.04
C MET A 512 -5.41 -18.81 19.41
N GLY A 513 -6.72 -18.68 19.63
CA GLY A 513 -7.25 -17.42 20.14
C GLY A 513 -8.77 -17.35 20.21
N GLY A 514 -9.27 -16.38 20.95
CA GLY A 514 -10.69 -16.18 21.15
C GLY A 514 -11.06 -14.70 21.35
N PHE A 515 -12.34 -14.42 21.31
CA PHE A 515 -12.88 -13.08 21.43
C PHE A 515 -13.74 -12.94 22.67
N GLY A 516 -13.70 -11.76 23.29
CA GLY A 516 -14.52 -11.48 24.44
C GLY A 516 -14.77 -10.00 24.70
N ALA A 517 -15.75 -9.75 25.57
CA ALA A 517 -16.00 -8.43 26.09
C ALA A 517 -14.93 -8.04 27.11
N SER A 518 -14.56 -6.76 27.14
CA SER A 518 -13.64 -6.19 28.12
C SER A 518 -14.26 -4.97 28.79
N TYR A 519 -13.88 -4.70 30.02
CA TYR A 519 -14.25 -3.49 30.74
C TYR A 519 -13.07 -2.99 31.57
N ALA A 520 -12.92 -1.68 31.64
CA ALA A 520 -11.85 -1.07 32.41
C ALA A 520 -12.26 0.27 33.01
N LEU A 521 -11.65 0.59 34.14
CA LEU A 521 -11.60 1.92 34.71
C LEU A 521 -10.27 2.56 34.32
N PHE A 522 -10.29 3.86 34.05
CA PHE A 522 -9.08 4.61 33.75
C PHE A 522 -9.04 5.91 34.53
N ALA A 523 -7.84 6.35 34.84
CA ALA A 523 -7.59 7.66 35.44
C ALA A 523 -6.26 8.21 34.92
N GLY A 524 -6.20 9.50 34.72
CA GLY A 524 -5.00 10.12 34.18
C GLY A 524 -4.90 11.62 34.42
N TRP A 525 -3.77 12.15 34.02
CA TRP A 525 -3.49 13.57 33.99
C TRP A 525 -2.83 13.95 32.67
N GLY A 526 -3.22 15.09 32.12
CA GLY A 526 -2.65 15.61 30.90
C GLY A 526 -2.53 17.14 30.91
N THR A 527 -1.69 17.66 30.05
CA THR A 527 -1.52 19.11 29.84
C THR A 527 -1.44 19.42 28.35
N GLU A 528 -2.01 20.56 27.98
CA GLU A 528 -1.92 21.10 26.62
C GLU A 528 -0.66 21.95 26.45
N ILE A 529 0.05 21.70 25.35
CA ILE A 529 1.21 22.48 24.91
C ILE A 529 0.99 22.82 23.45
N ASN A 530 0.55 24.04 23.17
CA ASN A 530 0.13 24.48 21.83
C ASN A 530 -1.03 23.60 21.29
N ASN A 531 -0.81 22.89 20.17
CA ASN A 531 -1.78 21.96 19.56
C ASN A 531 -1.60 20.51 19.99
N TRP A 532 -0.75 20.24 20.98
CA TRP A 532 -0.47 18.90 21.47
C TRP A 532 -0.88 18.75 22.93
N THR A 533 -1.13 17.53 23.33
CA THR A 533 -1.31 17.15 24.73
C THR A 533 -0.27 16.10 25.10
N LEU A 534 0.21 16.18 26.31
CA LEU A 534 1.05 15.17 26.94
C LEU A 534 0.39 14.72 28.24
N GLY A 535 0.38 13.44 28.52
CA GLY A 535 -0.28 12.91 29.71
C GLY A 535 0.20 11.51 30.10
N LEU A 536 -0.23 11.12 31.30
CA LEU A 536 -0.05 9.78 31.84
C LEU A 536 -1.43 9.23 32.21
N GLU A 537 -1.64 7.94 31.99
CA GLU A 537 -2.88 7.23 32.26
C GLU A 537 -2.60 5.89 32.91
N VAL A 538 -3.35 5.58 33.95
CA VAL A 538 -3.43 4.25 34.57
C VAL A 538 -4.80 3.68 34.23
N ASP A 539 -4.85 2.41 33.85
CA ASP A 539 -6.07 1.66 33.63
C ASP A 539 -6.04 0.31 34.34
N ALA A 540 -7.21 -0.08 34.85
CA ALA A 540 -7.40 -1.39 35.47
C ALA A 540 -8.69 -2.01 34.94
N GLY A 541 -8.65 -3.25 34.50
CA GLY A 541 -9.78 -3.90 33.87
C GLY A 541 -9.69 -5.41 33.84
N ASP A 542 -10.70 -6.01 33.21
CA ASP A 542 -10.84 -7.45 33.01
C ASP A 542 -11.36 -7.73 31.60
N SER A 543 -11.12 -8.93 31.10
CA SER A 543 -11.50 -9.37 29.76
C SER A 543 -11.99 -10.82 29.80
N LYS A 544 -12.96 -11.09 28.95
CA LYS A 544 -13.51 -12.45 28.71
C LYS A 544 -13.06 -12.98 27.34
N SER A 545 -11.86 -12.63 26.92
CA SER A 545 -11.23 -13.11 25.70
C SER A 545 -10.47 -14.39 26.01
N ASP A 546 -11.17 -15.52 25.92
CA ASP A 546 -10.67 -16.83 26.28
C ASP A 546 -10.61 -17.71 25.04
N TRP A 547 -9.74 -18.72 25.02
CA TRP A 547 -9.72 -19.71 23.98
C TRP A 547 -9.57 -21.11 24.55
N TYR A 548 -10.02 -22.12 23.80
CA TYR A 548 -9.84 -23.52 24.19
C TYR A 548 -9.58 -24.41 22.98
N HIS A 549 -8.83 -25.49 23.24
CA HIS A 549 -8.58 -26.56 22.30
C HIS A 549 -9.01 -27.88 22.91
N LYS A 550 -10.06 -28.48 22.38
CA LYS A 550 -10.65 -29.74 22.88
C LYS A 550 -10.50 -30.85 21.86
N LYS A 551 -9.91 -31.96 22.27
CA LYS A 551 -9.94 -33.23 21.53
C LYS A 551 -10.78 -34.22 22.31
N ASP A 552 -11.88 -34.74 21.75
CA ASP A 552 -12.74 -35.75 22.36
C ASP A 552 -12.11 -37.18 22.32
N LYS A 553 -10.79 -37.25 22.37
CA LYS A 553 -10.06 -38.50 22.50
C LYS A 553 -9.85 -38.79 24.00
N PRO A 554 -10.11 -40.05 24.50
CA PRO A 554 -10.03 -40.37 25.91
C PRO A 554 -8.69 -40.10 26.60
N THR A 555 -7.63 -39.84 25.83
CA THR A 555 -6.26 -39.64 26.34
C THR A 555 -5.66 -38.27 25.97
N ALA A 556 -6.43 -37.36 25.38
CA ALA A 556 -5.94 -36.05 24.97
C ALA A 556 -6.46 -34.96 25.91
N PRO A 557 -5.60 -34.09 26.47
CA PRO A 557 -6.03 -32.99 27.30
C PRO A 557 -6.82 -31.96 26.49
N THR A 558 -7.78 -31.31 27.15
CA THR A 558 -8.38 -30.05 26.67
C THR A 558 -7.65 -28.91 27.35
N VAL A 559 -7.13 -27.99 26.58
CA VAL A 559 -6.40 -26.81 27.07
C VAL A 559 -7.31 -25.61 27.02
N PHE A 560 -7.32 -24.83 28.10
CA PHE A 560 -8.03 -23.56 28.22
C PHE A 560 -7.06 -22.46 28.62
N VAL A 561 -7.20 -21.30 28.02
CA VAL A 561 -6.48 -20.08 28.43
C VAL A 561 -7.50 -18.98 28.64
N GLU A 562 -7.54 -18.46 29.86
CA GLU A 562 -8.39 -17.37 30.28
C GLU A 562 -7.52 -16.15 30.58
N LYS A 563 -7.93 -15.00 30.09
CA LYS A 563 -7.33 -13.71 30.41
C LYS A 563 -8.17 -13.07 31.51
N ASP A 564 -7.55 -12.83 32.65
CA ASP A 564 -8.17 -12.20 33.82
C ASP A 564 -7.79 -10.70 33.94
N ASN A 565 -7.62 -10.22 35.16
CA ASN A 565 -7.37 -8.83 35.50
C ASN A 565 -6.11 -8.27 34.84
N SER A 566 -6.17 -7.01 34.46
CA SER A 566 -5.04 -6.28 33.91
C SER A 566 -4.88 -4.91 34.60
N LEU A 567 -3.64 -4.47 34.75
CA LEU A 567 -3.26 -3.14 35.25
C LEU A 567 -2.24 -2.53 34.31
N GLY A 568 -2.60 -1.40 33.71
CA GLY A 568 -1.78 -0.70 32.73
C GLY A 568 -1.31 0.68 33.20
N LEU A 569 -0.13 1.09 32.71
CA LEU A 569 0.40 2.45 32.82
C LEU A 569 0.87 2.88 31.43
N SER A 570 0.35 3.99 30.94
CA SER A 570 0.62 4.49 29.61
C SER A 570 0.95 5.98 29.57
N ALA A 571 1.93 6.36 28.76
CA ALA A 571 2.11 7.75 28.32
C ALA A 571 1.18 8.03 27.15
N ARG A 572 0.57 9.22 27.12
CA ARG A 572 -0.33 9.66 26.04
C ARG A 572 0.22 10.91 25.38
N VAL A 573 0.19 10.92 24.05
CA VAL A 573 0.50 12.09 23.22
C VAL A 573 -0.70 12.33 22.30
N GLY A 574 -1.32 13.48 22.38
CA GLY A 574 -2.50 13.82 21.59
C GLY A 574 -2.29 15.05 20.72
N HIS A 575 -2.96 15.09 19.58
CA HIS A 575 -3.05 16.27 18.71
C HIS A 575 -4.49 16.81 18.75
N LEU A 576 -4.60 18.11 19.00
CA LEU A 576 -5.89 18.77 19.11
C LEU A 576 -6.51 18.99 17.74
N LEU A 577 -7.76 18.53 17.57
CA LEU A 577 -8.60 18.71 16.40
C LEU A 577 -9.70 19.74 16.70
N ASP A 578 -10.39 20.22 15.66
CA ASP A 578 -11.57 21.09 15.83
C ASP A 578 -12.75 20.30 16.40
N GLY A 579 -12.85 20.23 17.72
CA GLY A 579 -13.91 19.52 18.44
C GLY A 579 -13.49 18.22 19.12
N GLY A 580 -12.21 17.85 19.07
CA GLY A 580 -11.72 16.62 19.69
C GLY A 580 -10.21 16.57 19.81
N MET A 581 -9.70 15.43 20.24
CA MET A 581 -8.28 15.14 20.35
C MET A 581 -8.01 13.70 19.84
N LEU A 582 -7.21 13.59 18.81
CA LEU A 582 -6.63 12.31 18.40
C LEU A 582 -5.38 12.05 19.24
N TYR A 583 -5.25 10.88 19.85
CA TYR A 583 -4.10 10.57 20.68
C TYR A 583 -3.53 9.19 20.40
N GLY A 584 -2.21 9.06 20.58
CA GLY A 584 -1.50 7.80 20.70
C GLY A 584 -1.18 7.51 22.16
N LYS A 585 -1.08 6.24 22.53
CA LYS A 585 -0.58 5.79 23.82
C LYS A 585 0.48 4.71 23.66
N LEU A 586 1.46 4.75 24.56
CA LEU A 586 2.52 3.75 24.70
C LEU A 586 2.66 3.44 26.20
N GLY A 587 2.62 2.18 26.55
CA GLY A 587 2.64 1.79 27.95
C GLY A 587 3.03 0.34 28.20
N MET A 588 3.00 -0.02 29.46
CA MET A 588 3.18 -1.38 29.96
C MET A 588 1.92 -1.83 30.70
N VAL A 589 1.63 -3.12 30.59
CA VAL A 589 0.45 -3.74 31.21
C VAL A 589 0.91 -5.01 31.93
N LYS A 590 0.42 -5.23 33.14
CA LYS A 590 0.50 -6.53 33.80
C LYS A 590 -0.86 -7.18 33.74
N THR A 591 -0.90 -8.43 33.29
CA THR A 591 -2.13 -9.19 33.08
C THR A 591 -1.98 -10.59 33.66
N ASP A 592 -3.00 -11.04 34.37
CA ASP A 592 -3.08 -12.39 34.90
C ASP A 592 -3.68 -13.33 33.83
N PHE A 593 -2.96 -14.42 33.57
CA PHE A 593 -3.41 -15.51 32.70
C PHE A 593 -3.62 -16.77 33.53
N HIS A 594 -4.73 -17.44 33.32
CA HIS A 594 -5.03 -18.73 33.89
C HIS A 594 -5.06 -19.77 32.79
N THR A 595 -4.06 -20.65 32.81
CA THR A 595 -3.97 -21.78 31.87
C THR A 595 -4.23 -23.07 32.62
N TYR A 596 -5.27 -23.78 32.21
CA TYR A 596 -5.60 -25.06 32.79
C TYR A 596 -5.94 -26.11 31.73
N SER A 597 -5.65 -27.36 32.02
CA SER A 597 -6.00 -28.49 31.18
C SER A 597 -6.88 -29.47 31.93
N THR A 598 -7.93 -29.97 31.30
CA THR A 598 -8.74 -31.04 31.85
C THR A 598 -8.39 -32.33 31.12
N ASP A 599 -8.08 -33.39 31.86
CA ASP A 599 -7.96 -34.74 31.33
C ASP A 599 -9.27 -35.46 31.48
N ASN A 600 -9.76 -36.09 30.37
CA ASN A 600 -10.98 -36.86 30.38
C ASN A 600 -10.89 -38.20 31.24
N ASN A 601 -9.70 -38.58 31.64
CA ASN A 601 -9.44 -39.84 32.31
C ASN A 601 -8.89 -39.76 33.73
N ASN A 602 -8.91 -38.61 34.38
CA ASN A 602 -8.43 -38.45 35.77
C ASN A 602 -6.98 -38.87 35.98
N VAL A 603 -6.13 -38.75 34.95
CA VAL A 603 -4.66 -38.97 35.12
C VAL A 603 -4.14 -37.78 35.88
N ALA A 604 -3.51 -38.03 37.01
CA ALA A 604 -2.92 -36.99 37.86
C ALA A 604 -1.91 -36.17 37.08
N GLY A 605 -2.21 -34.91 36.77
CA GLY A 605 -1.29 -34.05 36.09
C GLY A 605 -1.86 -32.97 35.18
N ALA A 606 -3.18 -32.68 35.26
CA ALA A 606 -3.76 -31.52 34.62
C ALA A 606 -3.00 -30.24 35.01
N ALA A 607 -2.57 -29.44 34.02
CA ALA A 607 -2.00 -28.14 34.31
C ALA A 607 -3.08 -27.23 34.91
N ASP A 608 -2.77 -26.55 35.99
CA ASP A 608 -3.56 -25.46 36.58
C ASP A 608 -2.56 -24.39 37.02
N GLN A 609 -2.28 -23.44 36.11
CA GLN A 609 -1.20 -22.45 36.32
C GLN A 609 -1.79 -21.05 36.16
N LYS A 610 -1.58 -20.23 37.18
CA LYS A 610 -1.84 -18.79 37.15
C LYS A 610 -0.51 -18.06 37.10
N GLN A 611 -0.36 -17.18 36.13
CA GLN A 611 0.86 -16.39 35.98
C GLN A 611 0.51 -14.98 35.56
N THR A 612 1.35 -14.03 35.98
CA THR A 612 1.18 -12.60 35.67
C THR A 612 2.24 -12.21 34.68
N GLU A 613 1.83 -11.89 33.47
CA GLU A 613 2.74 -11.51 32.41
C GLU A 613 2.75 -10.00 32.21
N THR A 614 3.92 -9.48 31.87
CA THR A 614 4.09 -8.07 31.49
C THR A 614 4.00 -7.95 29.98
N GLY A 615 3.25 -6.96 29.51
CA GLY A 615 3.12 -6.69 28.06
C GLY A 615 3.42 -5.25 27.73
N THR A 616 3.93 -5.03 26.52
CA THR A 616 4.08 -3.71 25.92
C THR A 616 2.82 -3.37 25.13
N ARG A 617 2.21 -2.21 25.45
CA ARG A 617 0.97 -1.74 24.82
C ARG A 617 1.22 -0.53 23.95
N ILE A 618 0.67 -0.56 22.73
CA ILE A 618 0.50 0.60 21.87
C ILE A 618 -0.98 0.83 21.62
N GLY A 619 -1.40 2.08 21.41
CA GLY A 619 -2.81 2.36 21.15
C GLY A 619 -3.03 3.69 20.48
N LEU A 620 -4.23 3.83 19.89
CA LEU A 620 -4.74 5.04 19.27
C LEU A 620 -6.15 5.30 19.77
N GLY A 621 -6.50 6.56 19.93
CA GLY A 621 -7.87 6.90 20.36
C GLY A 621 -8.28 8.32 19.97
N LEU A 622 -9.59 8.53 19.98
CA LEU A 622 -10.22 9.82 19.76
C LEU A 622 -11.00 10.19 21.02
N GLU A 623 -10.79 11.40 21.54
CA GLU A 623 -11.51 11.94 22.68
C GLU A 623 -12.30 13.19 22.25
N ILE A 624 -13.60 13.19 22.51
CA ILE A 624 -14.54 14.25 22.14
C ILE A 624 -15.20 14.79 23.41
N PRO A 625 -15.04 16.08 23.75
CA PRO A 625 -15.70 16.68 24.90
C PRO A 625 -17.20 16.83 24.62
N ALA A 626 -18.02 16.15 25.41
CA ALA A 626 -19.49 16.20 25.33
C ALA A 626 -20.08 17.37 26.17
N SER A 627 -19.37 17.80 27.21
CA SER A 627 -19.76 18.98 28.02
C SER A 627 -18.49 19.59 28.65
N ARG A 628 -18.70 20.51 29.62
CA ARG A 628 -17.59 21.13 30.37
C ARG A 628 -16.64 20.09 30.99
N ASN A 629 -17.21 19.03 31.52
CA ASN A 629 -16.45 18.03 32.28
C ASN A 629 -16.54 16.62 31.69
N LEU A 630 -17.61 16.33 30.94
CA LEU A 630 -17.87 15.01 30.37
C LEU A 630 -17.22 14.91 28.98
N PHE A 631 -16.55 13.77 28.68
CA PHE A 631 -16.07 13.43 27.36
C PHE A 631 -16.39 11.97 27.02
N VAL A 632 -16.49 11.72 25.70
CA VAL A 632 -16.58 10.38 25.12
C VAL A 632 -15.24 10.06 24.48
N ARG A 633 -14.79 8.82 24.59
CA ARG A 633 -13.59 8.37 23.88
C ARG A 633 -13.80 7.05 23.15
N THR A 634 -13.12 6.89 22.03
CA THR A 634 -12.84 5.59 21.44
C THR A 634 -11.37 5.31 21.65
N ASP A 635 -11.03 4.06 21.91
CA ASP A 635 -9.67 3.62 22.18
C ASP A 635 -9.43 2.26 21.54
N TYR A 636 -8.40 2.14 20.74
CA TYR A 636 -7.88 0.89 20.23
C TYR A 636 -6.53 0.64 20.87
N SER A 637 -6.29 -0.54 21.39
CA SER A 637 -4.99 -0.94 21.93
C SER A 637 -4.60 -2.34 21.49
N TYR A 638 -3.32 -2.48 21.17
CA TYR A 638 -2.65 -3.75 20.95
C TYR A 638 -1.59 -3.93 22.01
N THR A 639 -1.57 -5.12 22.65
CA THR A 639 -0.62 -5.50 23.70
C THR A 639 0.07 -6.79 23.26
N ARG A 640 1.40 -6.81 23.25
CA ARG A 640 2.20 -8.03 23.18
C ARG A 640 2.79 -8.29 24.56
N TYR A 641 2.55 -9.49 25.08
CA TYR A 641 3.05 -9.96 26.36
C TYR A 641 4.40 -10.62 26.23
N ASP A 642 5.12 -10.72 27.34
CA ASP A 642 6.34 -11.53 27.43
C ASP A 642 5.97 -13.00 27.22
N ASP A 643 6.86 -13.75 26.58
CA ASP A 643 6.65 -15.16 26.30
C ASP A 643 6.71 -15.97 27.60
N TYR A 644 5.83 -16.95 27.74
CA TYR A 644 5.77 -17.79 28.93
C TYR A 644 5.61 -19.27 28.61
N GLY A 645 6.07 -20.14 29.54
CA GLY A 645 6.00 -21.59 29.40
C GLY A 645 4.89 -22.19 30.25
N VAL A 646 4.14 -23.14 29.67
CA VAL A 646 3.13 -23.95 30.38
C VAL A 646 3.59 -25.39 30.41
N THR A 647 3.67 -25.98 31.60
CA THR A 647 4.12 -27.35 31.76
C THR A 647 2.96 -28.28 32.03
N TYR A 648 2.81 -29.29 31.19
CA TYR A 648 1.83 -30.37 31.30
C TYR A 648 2.53 -31.64 31.80
N GLN A 649 1.82 -32.46 32.56
CA GLN A 649 2.29 -33.81 32.91
C GLN A 649 1.73 -34.80 31.89
N THR A 650 2.59 -35.47 31.14
CA THR A 650 2.19 -36.55 30.22
C THR A 650 2.63 -37.91 30.80
N LEU A 651 2.12 -39.02 30.21
CA LEU A 651 2.55 -40.38 30.59
C LEU A 651 4.06 -40.58 30.33
N ALA A 652 4.68 -39.80 29.47
CA ALA A 652 6.12 -39.84 29.14
C ALA A 652 6.96 -38.91 30.01
N GLY A 653 6.35 -38.05 30.84
CA GLY A 653 6.99 -37.05 31.68
C GLY A 653 6.46 -35.65 31.47
N PRO A 654 7.02 -34.62 32.13
CA PRO A 654 6.61 -33.25 31.97
C PRO A 654 7.00 -32.73 30.59
N VAL A 655 6.06 -32.02 29.92
CA VAL A 655 6.25 -31.35 28.63
C VAL A 655 5.93 -29.86 28.83
N THR A 656 6.82 -28.98 28.36
CA THR A 656 6.63 -27.54 28.46
C THR A 656 6.42 -27.01 27.06
N GLU A 657 5.31 -26.26 26.85
CA GLU A 657 4.99 -25.52 25.65
C GLU A 657 5.27 -24.04 25.88
N SER A 658 5.76 -23.35 24.86
CA SER A 658 5.96 -21.90 24.82
C SER A 658 4.71 -21.22 24.28
N PHE A 659 4.29 -20.14 24.93
CA PHE A 659 3.13 -19.33 24.57
C PHE A 659 3.57 -17.90 24.28
N GLU A 660 3.37 -17.45 23.03
CA GLU A 660 3.54 -16.06 22.60
C GLU A 660 2.16 -15.41 22.49
N THR A 661 1.83 -14.57 23.46
CA THR A 661 0.45 -14.05 23.57
C THR A 661 0.37 -12.57 23.25
N SER A 662 -0.69 -12.18 22.54
CA SER A 662 -1.02 -10.79 22.28
C SER A 662 -2.53 -10.56 22.33
N ASP A 663 -2.94 -9.32 22.58
CA ASP A 663 -4.35 -8.92 22.46
C ASP A 663 -4.56 -7.64 21.66
N ALA A 664 -5.72 -7.53 21.04
CA ALA A 664 -6.19 -6.36 20.33
C ALA A 664 -7.60 -6.00 20.80
N VAL A 665 -7.78 -4.84 21.42
CA VAL A 665 -9.04 -4.42 22.04
C VAL A 665 -9.49 -3.06 21.50
N PHE A 666 -10.73 -2.99 21.04
CA PHE A 666 -11.44 -1.74 20.76
C PHE A 666 -12.41 -1.42 21.89
N SER A 667 -12.41 -0.18 22.38
CA SER A 667 -13.23 0.26 23.51
C SER A 667 -13.93 1.58 23.24
N LEU A 668 -15.11 1.73 23.82
CA LEU A 668 -15.86 2.97 23.93
C LEU A 668 -15.92 3.37 25.41
N GLY A 669 -15.53 4.61 25.73
CA GLY A 669 -15.44 5.09 27.11
C GLY A 669 -16.17 6.40 27.34
N LEU A 670 -16.57 6.58 28.60
CA LEU A 670 -17.04 7.83 29.16
C LEU A 670 -16.08 8.27 30.27
N GLY A 671 -15.69 9.54 30.23
CA GLY A 671 -14.81 10.10 31.23
C GLY A 671 -15.24 11.46 31.74
N TRP A 672 -14.81 11.74 32.95
CA TRP A 672 -15.02 13.02 33.63
C TRP A 672 -13.68 13.72 33.85
N ARG A 673 -13.58 15.00 33.38
CA ARG A 673 -12.39 15.84 33.56
C ARG A 673 -12.64 16.82 34.72
N PHE A 674 -11.73 16.81 35.66
CA PHE A 674 -11.83 17.70 36.84
C PHE A 674 -11.28 19.07 36.51
N GLY A 675 -12.06 20.12 36.81
CA GLY A 675 -11.67 21.49 36.51
C GLY A 675 -11.77 21.88 35.03
N GLY A 676 -12.54 21.13 34.24
CA GLY A 676 -12.67 21.32 32.80
C GLY A 676 -13.11 22.71 32.36
N THR A 677 -12.55 23.19 31.28
CA THR A 677 -12.93 24.40 30.60
C THR A 677 -14.06 24.13 29.61
N ARG A 678 -15.02 25.01 29.45
CA ARG A 678 -16.14 24.81 28.53
C ARG A 678 -15.61 24.81 27.08
N PRO A 679 -15.77 23.74 26.28
CA PRO A 679 -15.37 23.78 24.89
C PRO A 679 -16.19 24.84 24.15
N GLN A 680 -15.53 25.68 23.40
CA GLN A 680 -16.18 26.60 22.49
C GLN A 680 -16.34 25.85 21.15
N VAL A 681 -17.53 25.34 20.91
CA VAL A 681 -17.83 24.56 19.70
C VAL A 681 -18.34 25.53 18.63
N ALA A 682 -17.68 25.56 17.50
CA ALA A 682 -18.23 26.24 16.33
C ALA A 682 -19.52 25.52 15.91
N THR A 683 -20.64 26.27 15.85
CA THR A 683 -21.92 25.76 15.37
C THR A 683 -21.80 25.43 13.87
N ARG A 684 -21.55 24.15 13.55
CA ARG A 684 -21.68 23.65 12.18
C ARG A 684 -23.15 23.33 11.93
N SER A 685 -23.65 23.74 10.76
CA SER A 685 -24.99 23.39 10.33
C SER A 685 -25.07 21.89 10.02
N ALA A 686 -26.11 21.21 10.50
CA ALA A 686 -26.38 19.80 10.19
C ALA A 686 -26.47 19.50 8.67
N THR A 687 -26.71 20.52 7.87
CA THR A 687 -26.70 20.45 6.40
C THR A 687 -25.32 20.16 5.79
N GLU A 688 -24.23 20.34 6.53
CA GLU A 688 -22.87 20.04 6.05
C GLU A 688 -22.56 18.53 5.97
N LEU A 689 -23.34 17.68 6.62
CA LEU A 689 -23.20 16.22 6.59
C LEU A 689 -24.01 15.56 5.47
N ARG A 690 -24.32 16.29 4.41
CA ARG A 690 -25.14 15.81 3.29
C ARG A 690 -24.29 15.65 2.03
N GLY A 691 -24.38 14.50 1.39
CA GLY A 691 -23.79 14.28 0.06
C GLY A 691 -22.96 13.00 -0.04
N LEU A 692 -22.27 12.90 -1.17
CA LEU A 692 -21.32 11.83 -1.44
C LEU A 692 -20.05 12.04 -0.60
N TYR A 693 -19.58 10.99 0.01
CA TYR A 693 -18.28 10.94 0.70
C TYR A 693 -17.53 9.69 0.30
N MET A 694 -16.23 9.75 0.39
CA MET A 694 -15.33 8.63 0.21
C MET A 694 -14.12 8.76 1.12
N GLY A 695 -13.49 7.65 1.41
CA GLY A 695 -12.29 7.63 2.23
C GLY A 695 -11.55 6.31 2.14
N ALA A 696 -10.41 6.29 2.82
CA ALA A 696 -9.63 5.09 3.02
C ALA A 696 -9.54 4.79 4.52
N HIS A 697 -9.39 3.53 4.87
CA HIS A 697 -9.12 3.10 6.22
C HIS A 697 -7.91 2.17 6.26
N LEU A 698 -7.20 2.22 7.36
CA LEU A 698 -6.21 1.24 7.78
C LEU A 698 -6.67 0.69 9.12
N GLY A 699 -6.62 -0.61 9.27
CA GLY A 699 -7.02 -1.29 10.48
C GLY A 699 -6.02 -2.36 10.89
N HIS A 700 -6.01 -2.66 12.16
CA HIS A 700 -5.37 -3.84 12.72
C HIS A 700 -6.43 -4.59 13.51
N GLY A 701 -6.54 -5.89 13.32
CA GLY A 701 -7.60 -6.67 13.93
C GLY A 701 -7.21 -8.13 14.09
N THR A 702 -8.17 -8.95 14.47
CA THR A 702 -7.99 -10.37 14.71
C THR A 702 -8.98 -11.17 13.87
N LEU A 703 -8.49 -12.15 13.11
CA LEU A 703 -9.33 -13.18 12.49
C LEU A 703 -9.43 -14.36 13.44
N GLY A 704 -10.64 -14.70 13.87
CA GLY A 704 -10.88 -15.88 14.67
C GLY A 704 -11.79 -16.86 13.97
N THR A 705 -11.53 -18.14 14.18
CA THR A 705 -12.28 -19.24 13.60
C THR A 705 -12.48 -20.32 14.65
N LYS A 706 -13.71 -20.74 14.86
CA LYS A 706 -14.02 -21.93 15.61
C LYS A 706 -14.07 -23.12 14.66
N LEU A 707 -13.08 -23.99 14.72
CA LEU A 707 -13.00 -25.19 13.91
C LEU A 707 -13.57 -26.38 14.68
N THR A 708 -14.56 -27.07 14.08
CA THR A 708 -15.11 -28.31 14.60
C THR A 708 -15.03 -29.39 13.53
N GLY A 709 -14.63 -30.58 13.89
CA GLY A 709 -14.52 -31.70 12.94
C GLY A 709 -14.53 -33.04 13.63
N THR A 710 -14.71 -34.08 12.83
CA THR A 710 -14.58 -35.49 13.23
C THR A 710 -13.38 -36.09 12.52
N HIS A 711 -12.56 -36.84 13.25
CA HIS A 711 -11.42 -37.56 12.70
C HIS A 711 -11.78 -39.03 12.59
N ASP A 712 -11.94 -39.53 11.37
CA ASP A 712 -12.10 -40.94 11.04
C ASP A 712 -10.71 -41.61 11.01
N ILE A 713 -10.42 -42.49 11.96
CA ILE A 713 -9.11 -43.18 12.02
C ILE A 713 -9.16 -44.54 11.28
N GLY A 714 -10.24 -44.84 10.55
CA GLY A 714 -10.37 -46.13 9.83
C GLY A 714 -10.16 -47.32 10.77
N ALA A 715 -10.55 -48.48 10.49
CA ALA A 715 -10.40 -49.82 11.07
C ALA A 715 -9.64 -50.05 12.41
N LEU A 716 -9.32 -49.03 13.24
CA LEU A 716 -8.76 -49.21 14.58
C LEU A 716 -9.90 -49.22 15.62
N PRO A 717 -9.80 -49.97 16.71
CA PRO A 717 -10.87 -50.17 17.66
C PRO A 717 -11.21 -48.96 18.55
N THR A 718 -10.63 -47.80 18.30
CA THR A 718 -10.78 -46.61 19.13
C THR A 718 -11.79 -45.60 18.58
N GLY A 719 -12.43 -45.83 17.45
CA GLY A 719 -13.56 -45.03 16.92
C GLY A 719 -13.16 -43.62 16.46
N ASP A 720 -14.09 -42.99 15.76
CA ASP A 720 -14.02 -41.59 15.35
C ASP A 720 -14.02 -40.67 16.59
N TYR A 721 -13.24 -39.63 16.58
CA TYR A 721 -13.30 -38.60 17.62
C TYR A 721 -13.53 -37.19 17.04
N ALA A 722 -14.32 -36.42 17.76
CA ALA A 722 -14.56 -35.01 17.46
C ALA A 722 -13.43 -34.15 18.03
N PHE A 723 -13.16 -33.04 17.37
CA PHE A 723 -12.29 -32.00 17.92
C PHE A 723 -12.93 -30.62 17.74
N THR A 724 -12.63 -29.73 18.65
CA THR A 724 -13.03 -28.33 18.57
C THR A 724 -11.85 -27.48 19.04
N GLY A 725 -11.51 -26.46 18.26
CA GLY A 725 -10.46 -25.52 18.59
C GLY A 725 -10.86 -24.11 18.19
N ASP A 726 -10.49 -23.14 19.01
CA ASP A 726 -10.59 -21.73 18.73
C ASP A 726 -9.24 -21.25 18.24
N PHE A 727 -9.17 -20.83 16.96
CA PHE A 727 -7.96 -20.35 16.31
C PHE A 727 -8.08 -18.87 16.01
N ALA A 728 -7.03 -18.10 16.20
CA ALA A 728 -7.01 -16.70 15.85
C ALA A 728 -5.61 -16.17 15.65
N LYS A 729 -5.47 -15.19 14.75
CA LYS A 729 -4.25 -14.41 14.53
C LYS A 729 -4.59 -12.96 14.24
N THR A 730 -3.75 -12.05 14.72
CA THR A 730 -3.85 -10.62 14.42
C THR A 730 -3.19 -10.31 13.09
N GLY A 731 -3.70 -9.29 12.40
CA GLY A 731 -3.14 -8.83 11.15
C GLY A 731 -3.63 -7.43 10.79
N PHE A 732 -3.19 -6.94 9.65
CA PHE A 732 -3.56 -5.63 9.15
C PHE A 732 -4.62 -5.74 8.06
N THR A 733 -5.47 -4.71 7.97
CA THR A 733 -6.40 -4.51 6.88
C THR A 733 -6.30 -3.08 6.38
N GLY A 734 -6.57 -2.88 5.11
CA GLY A 734 -6.66 -1.56 4.53
C GLY A 734 -7.64 -1.57 3.37
N GLY A 735 -8.40 -0.50 3.24
CA GLY A 735 -9.45 -0.46 2.25
C GLY A 735 -9.94 0.94 1.94
N PHE A 736 -10.88 0.97 1.03
CA PHE A 736 -11.57 2.18 0.61
C PHE A 736 -13.07 2.03 0.84
N PHE A 737 -13.70 3.14 1.16
CA PHE A 737 -15.14 3.22 1.26
C PHE A 737 -15.67 4.42 0.50
N ALA A 738 -16.90 4.30 0.02
CA ALA A 738 -17.65 5.39 -0.57
C ALA A 738 -19.12 5.27 -0.15
N GLY A 739 -19.72 6.40 0.20
CA GLY A 739 -21.09 6.40 0.65
C GLY A 739 -21.82 7.71 0.31
N TYR A 740 -23.12 7.67 0.45
CA TYR A 740 -23.95 8.85 0.33
C TYR A 740 -24.78 9.00 1.60
N GLY A 741 -24.69 10.18 2.21
CA GLY A 741 -25.43 10.50 3.42
C GLY A 741 -26.40 11.64 3.25
N TYR A 742 -27.45 11.61 4.03
CA TYR A 742 -28.47 12.63 4.08
C TYR A 742 -28.87 12.92 5.53
N THR A 743 -28.92 14.19 5.89
CA THR A 743 -29.35 14.60 7.23
C THR A 743 -30.79 15.09 7.20
N LEU A 744 -31.65 14.43 7.97
CA LEU A 744 -33.03 14.79 8.24
C LEU A 744 -33.12 15.43 9.64
N ASN A 745 -33.24 16.73 9.71
CA ASN A 745 -33.14 17.51 10.95
C ASN A 745 -31.78 17.27 11.64
N GLN A 746 -31.76 16.47 12.70
CA GLN A 746 -30.54 16.10 13.45
C GLN A 746 -30.13 14.63 13.23
N VAL A 747 -30.93 13.86 12.49
CA VAL A 747 -30.64 12.44 12.20
C VAL A 747 -29.95 12.33 10.86
N TYR A 748 -28.72 11.80 10.87
CA TYR A 748 -27.98 11.44 9.68
C TYR A 748 -28.27 9.99 9.31
N VAL A 749 -28.53 9.73 8.04
CA VAL A 749 -28.67 8.38 7.48
C VAL A 749 -27.81 8.31 6.22
N GLY A 750 -26.99 7.28 6.10
CA GLY A 750 -26.13 7.08 4.94
C GLY A 750 -26.00 5.60 4.58
N LEU A 751 -25.82 5.34 3.29
CA LEU A 751 -25.41 4.04 2.76
C LEU A 751 -23.93 4.15 2.37
N GLU A 752 -23.14 3.15 2.79
CA GLU A 752 -21.72 3.06 2.48
C GLU A 752 -21.39 1.70 1.88
N LEU A 753 -20.56 1.73 0.85
CA LEU A 753 -19.94 0.54 0.25
C LEU A 753 -18.45 0.58 0.60
N GLU A 754 -17.90 -0.57 0.94
CA GLU A 754 -16.48 -0.72 1.30
C GLU A 754 -15.87 -1.92 0.59
N ALA A 755 -14.56 -1.82 0.34
CA ALA A 755 -13.73 -2.90 -0.12
C ALA A 755 -12.38 -2.83 0.61
N GLU A 756 -11.93 -3.96 1.12
CA GLU A 756 -10.70 -4.07 1.89
C GLU A 756 -9.81 -5.21 1.41
N ALA A 757 -8.51 -5.04 1.53
CA ALA A 757 -7.52 -6.10 1.52
C ALA A 757 -7.07 -6.39 2.97
N ALA A 758 -6.73 -7.63 3.26
CA ALA A 758 -6.35 -8.06 4.60
C ALA A 758 -5.25 -9.13 4.51
N ASN A 759 -4.40 -9.17 5.52
CA ASN A 759 -3.37 -10.20 5.67
C ASN A 759 -3.58 -11.01 6.96
N PHE A 760 -4.82 -11.30 7.29
CA PHE A 760 -5.12 -12.19 8.42
C PHE A 760 -4.99 -13.63 7.99
N GLY A 761 -4.26 -14.41 8.77
CA GLY A 761 -4.21 -15.86 8.58
C GLY A 761 -3.85 -16.52 9.89
N TRP A 762 -4.38 -17.68 10.17
CA TRP A 762 -3.92 -18.55 11.25
C TRP A 762 -3.57 -19.91 10.65
N ASP A 763 -2.63 -20.58 11.28
CA ASP A 763 -2.18 -21.91 10.91
C ASP A 763 -2.06 -22.83 12.13
N HIS A 764 -2.16 -24.11 11.85
CA HIS A 764 -1.88 -25.19 12.76
C HIS A 764 -1.02 -26.21 12.02
N GLU A 765 0.26 -26.23 12.34
CA GLU A 765 1.24 -27.09 11.69
C GLU A 765 1.66 -28.22 12.65
N ARG A 766 1.68 -29.44 12.13
CA ARG A 766 2.23 -30.60 12.79
C ARG A 766 3.52 -31.03 12.13
N VAL A 767 4.62 -30.70 12.73
CA VAL A 767 5.93 -31.17 12.28
C VAL A 767 6.09 -32.63 12.68
N ALA A 768 6.11 -33.54 11.71
CA ALA A 768 6.20 -34.98 11.92
C ALA A 768 7.53 -35.38 12.52
N GLY A 769 7.52 -36.09 13.68
CA GLY A 769 8.61 -36.98 14.08
C GLY A 769 8.62 -38.23 13.21
N SER A 770 9.71 -39.00 13.30
CA SER A 770 9.91 -40.22 12.52
C SER A 770 8.77 -41.26 12.74
N GLY A 771 7.68 -41.17 11.96
CA GLY A 771 6.66 -42.21 11.95
C GLY A 771 5.17 -41.82 11.91
N GLY A 772 4.78 -40.56 11.74
CA GLY A 772 3.37 -40.19 11.66
C GLY A 772 3.11 -39.04 10.70
N GLY A 773 2.12 -39.16 9.83
CA GLY A 773 1.68 -38.10 8.92
C GLY A 773 1.20 -36.88 9.69
N GLY A 774 1.77 -35.71 9.39
CA GLY A 774 1.26 -34.44 9.83
C GLY A 774 -0.01 -34.04 9.05
N ARG A 775 -0.81 -33.18 9.65
CA ARG A 775 -1.90 -32.50 8.94
C ARG A 775 -1.82 -31.02 9.30
N ASP A 776 -1.74 -30.20 8.27
CA ASP A 776 -1.67 -28.78 8.42
C ASP A 776 -3.02 -28.16 8.05
N PHE A 777 -3.46 -27.22 8.84
CA PHE A 777 -4.66 -26.44 8.58
C PHE A 777 -4.27 -24.97 8.56
N ALA A 778 -4.73 -24.24 7.56
CA ALA A 778 -4.54 -22.80 7.50
C ALA A 778 -5.80 -22.11 7.01
N THR A 779 -6.04 -20.91 7.48
CA THR A 779 -7.12 -20.05 6.99
C THR A 779 -6.58 -18.64 6.79
N GLU A 780 -6.83 -18.06 5.63
CA GLU A 780 -6.44 -16.69 5.30
C GLU A 780 -7.66 -15.86 4.91
N LYS A 781 -7.75 -14.66 5.45
CA LYS A 781 -8.60 -13.60 4.91
C LYS A 781 -7.74 -12.67 4.08
N ARG A 782 -7.92 -12.68 2.76
CA ARG A 782 -7.17 -11.83 1.82
C ARG A 782 -7.87 -10.52 1.50
N GLY A 783 -9.18 -10.45 1.68
CA GLY A 783 -9.96 -9.25 1.45
C GLY A 783 -11.45 -9.45 1.69
N GLY A 784 -12.19 -8.38 1.59
CA GLY A 784 -13.61 -8.35 1.74
C GLY A 784 -14.26 -7.16 1.04
N TYR A 785 -15.56 -7.25 0.81
CA TYR A 785 -16.38 -6.12 0.40
C TYR A 785 -17.66 -6.13 1.21
N GLY A 786 -18.20 -4.95 1.47
CA GLY A 786 -19.34 -4.79 2.34
C GLY A 786 -20.25 -3.63 1.93
N ALA A 787 -21.45 -3.65 2.45
CA ALA A 787 -22.37 -2.52 2.42
C ALA A 787 -22.89 -2.28 3.83
N SER A 788 -22.84 -1.04 4.29
CA SER A 788 -23.26 -0.66 5.63
C SER A 788 -24.26 0.50 5.62
N LEU A 789 -25.22 0.45 6.55
CA LEU A 789 -26.12 1.56 6.83
C LEU A 789 -25.53 2.36 7.99
N ARG A 790 -25.25 3.65 7.75
CA ARG A 790 -24.82 4.57 8.79
C ARG A 790 -25.99 5.36 9.32
N VAL A 791 -26.16 5.36 10.64
CA VAL A 791 -27.14 6.20 11.34
C VAL A 791 -26.38 7.01 12.37
N GLY A 792 -26.58 8.32 12.36
CA GLY A 792 -25.94 9.25 13.27
C GLY A 792 -26.91 10.31 13.78
N TYR A 793 -26.56 10.95 14.87
CA TYR A 793 -27.29 12.08 15.40
C TYR A 793 -26.37 13.29 15.50
N ALA A 794 -26.69 14.34 14.77
CA ALA A 794 -25.94 15.59 14.82
C ALA A 794 -26.29 16.35 16.12
N LEU A 795 -25.33 16.37 17.03
CA LEU A 795 -25.53 17.11 18.28
C LEU A 795 -25.72 18.61 18.01
N PRO A 796 -26.57 19.33 18.78
CA PRO A 796 -26.82 20.77 18.59
C PRO A 796 -25.55 21.62 18.65
N ASN A 797 -24.48 21.09 19.20
CA ASN A 797 -23.20 21.75 19.41
C ASN A 797 -22.14 21.40 18.34
N GLY A 798 -22.53 20.77 17.21
CA GLY A 798 -21.66 20.51 16.09
C GLY A 798 -20.72 19.32 16.26
N GLY A 799 -20.98 18.44 17.19
CA GLY A 799 -20.28 17.16 17.40
C GLY A 799 -20.97 16.01 16.69
#